data_cb1fd428c08e6823a795f79ecfe8c389
#
_entry.id   cb1fd428c08e6823a795f79ecfe8c389
#
_cell.length_a   1.000
_cell.length_b   1.000
_cell.length_c   1.000
_cell.angle_alpha   90.00
_cell.angle_beta   90.00
_cell.angle_gamma   90.00
#
_symmetry.space_group_name_H-M   'P 1'
#
loop_
_entity.id
_entity.type
_entity.pdbx_description
1 polymer ?
#
loop_
_entity_poly.entity_id
_entity_poly.type
_entity_poly.pdbx_seq_one_letter_code
_entity_poly.pdbx_strand_id
1 'polypeptide(L)'
;MRRLQCKRYLFLGILTAVFCYLFCFRYGVFGSKVDWISQHSVLPDYFRQQFYETGELFPEFAANIGGGQNIYNFAYYGLYNPILMLSYLLPSVKMSDYMMAVQFLSLLSSVLLMYAWLGRRGFPQRIRAGVTVMFLLSGPMIYHSYSQVMFVNYMPFLITGLWGADRYFECEEACTGGLVLMHGSRIHGGRHAGNVRRRSGIWIAASVCLMIMTSFYFSIGGMLVLVLYGIHRFLAVCEEEGKKVTPGIFLTAGIRFAVPFILAVLMSSVLLVPTALTLTGRGGESAGLSIAELLIPGVSASRFCYSTHGIGLTTLALTALLAIPCRTIVRLPRKRHVSQGIRNDVFFGRNLSDKVLAWGCITVLTVPVFAYLLNGGLYVRDKAMIPFLPLLCYVMACYLNDLGSRGPVAELLPYALTAVLIYVFRRQGEAGKYWKLLLLDGAVMFVCYAVILCCRKWLFPAMSHGLSGLKIRQWSTTVLMAVGIAFLIVFGNGCHAQGAHAVSREFYQSATDARIGELIGEATEEEKGFYRTEQLGGEEENAANLNRIWNMDQYISSIYSSSYHKKYREFREDTFQIEEPFRNFLMQSAVHNPVYQRFMGVKYIVSDEEVPGYEEASGYKKVSGYEDTEGKTGLRVYQNDRVSPVAYTTDQVITEELYRGLEFPCNQLALLRYAAVKDISPDGTIVNDAKENAAAENTAVKEIEIHLPKETDSEEKETIYLDLPDPQAKEREAEVLFLKFRVKNLRPSKDVAVWVEGIRNKLTSVDHFYYNGNTEFAYAVPLRDGQKSVEVILGEGRYQISDAKAYLGILPDKEESIELYQSELRVDKERTKGNCIAGTIDVKRRGYLITTIPYDEHFEILIDGQAAEEEEVNTAFLGCRIEPGEHDVEILYHAPGVRLGKMISLAGCLLFIVYILKIYEKFLKKIRDSMLLFLKNCPS
;
A
#
# COMPACT_ATOMS: atom_id res chain seq x y z
N MET A 1 -3.43 38.75 -21.25
CA MET A 1 -3.48 37.92 -20.02
C MET A 1 -3.59 36.42 -20.29
N ARG A 2 -4.51 35.90 -21.10
CA ARG A 2 -4.65 34.47 -21.41
C ARG A 2 -3.35 33.82 -21.95
N ARG A 3 -2.64 34.42 -22.89
CA ARG A 3 -1.36 33.90 -23.41
C ARG A 3 -0.26 33.77 -22.35
N LEU A 4 -0.18 34.68 -21.40
CA LEU A 4 0.79 34.60 -20.28
C LEU A 4 0.43 33.53 -19.26
N GLN A 5 -0.85 33.24 -19.06
CA GLN A 5 -1.30 32.13 -18.21
C GLN A 5 -0.95 30.78 -18.86
N CYS A 6 -1.23 30.59 -20.16
CA CYS A 6 -0.87 29.37 -20.88
C CYS A 6 0.62 29.08 -20.83
N LYS A 7 1.49 30.08 -20.98
CA LYS A 7 2.96 29.90 -20.88
C LYS A 7 3.42 29.33 -19.54
N ARG A 8 2.70 29.61 -18.44
CA ARG A 8 3.07 29.13 -17.10
C ARG A 8 2.60 27.73 -16.80
N TYR A 9 1.39 27.37 -17.24
CA TYR A 9 0.96 25.98 -17.21
C TYR A 9 1.91 25.12 -18.05
N LEU A 10 2.32 25.61 -19.22
CA LEU A 10 3.31 24.96 -20.06
C LEU A 10 4.66 24.83 -19.34
N PHE A 11 5.13 25.88 -18.67
CA PHE A 11 6.38 25.83 -17.90
C PHE A 11 6.33 24.78 -16.79
N LEU A 12 5.25 24.72 -16.00
CA LEU A 12 5.09 23.71 -14.95
C LEU A 12 4.95 22.30 -15.53
N GLY A 13 4.28 22.16 -16.66
CA GLY A 13 4.20 20.90 -17.37
C GLY A 13 5.56 20.42 -17.87
N ILE A 14 6.34 21.32 -18.49
CA ILE A 14 7.71 21.02 -18.93
C ILE A 14 8.60 20.67 -17.73
N LEU A 15 8.50 21.42 -16.61
CA LEU A 15 9.28 21.14 -15.41
C LEU A 15 8.97 19.75 -14.86
N THR A 16 7.70 19.35 -14.82
CA THR A 16 7.29 18.01 -14.39
C THR A 16 7.81 16.93 -15.36
N ALA A 17 7.70 17.17 -16.67
CA ALA A 17 8.21 16.24 -17.66
C ALA A 17 9.74 16.10 -17.61
N VAL A 18 10.45 17.21 -17.43
CA VAL A 18 11.92 17.22 -17.26
C VAL A 18 12.31 16.45 -16.01
N PHE A 19 11.59 16.61 -14.91
CA PHE A 19 11.85 15.81 -13.69
C PHE A 19 11.73 14.30 -13.97
N CYS A 20 10.63 13.84 -14.57
CA CYS A 20 10.45 12.42 -14.89
C CYS A 20 11.50 11.92 -15.91
N TYR A 21 11.83 12.74 -16.91
CA TYR A 21 12.87 12.42 -17.89
C TYR A 21 14.26 12.27 -17.25
N LEU A 22 14.65 13.21 -16.37
CA LEU A 22 15.94 13.15 -15.66
C LEU A 22 16.00 11.95 -14.71
N PHE A 23 14.88 11.60 -14.09
CA PHE A 23 14.79 10.38 -13.27
C PHE A 23 15.05 9.14 -14.13
N CYS A 24 14.32 8.97 -15.23
CA CYS A 24 14.51 7.84 -16.13
C CYS A 24 15.90 7.81 -16.77
N PHE A 25 16.45 8.97 -17.12
CA PHE A 25 17.81 9.07 -17.64
C PHE A 25 18.87 8.62 -16.63
N ARG A 26 18.67 8.94 -15.33
CA ARG A 26 19.62 8.62 -14.27
C ARG A 26 19.51 7.20 -13.74
N TYR A 27 18.27 6.66 -13.66
CA TYR A 27 17.99 5.42 -12.95
C TYR A 27 17.41 4.30 -13.82
N GLY A 28 16.85 4.59 -14.98
CA GLY A 28 16.35 3.61 -15.95
C GLY A 28 14.85 3.70 -16.18
N VAL A 29 14.00 3.22 -15.27
CA VAL A 29 12.55 3.14 -15.41
C VAL A 29 11.88 3.98 -14.33
N PHE A 30 10.72 4.58 -14.63
CA PHE A 30 9.93 5.32 -13.64
C PHE A 30 9.14 4.36 -12.76
N GLY A 31 9.89 3.58 -11.99
CA GLY A 31 9.41 2.51 -11.12
C GLY A 31 10.42 2.18 -10.03
N SER A 32 10.03 1.32 -9.09
CA SER A 32 10.82 0.91 -7.93
C SER A 32 10.90 -0.60 -7.85
N LYS A 33 12.06 -1.13 -7.41
CA LYS A 33 12.28 -2.55 -7.09
C LYS A 33 11.39 -3.01 -5.93
N VAL A 34 11.04 -2.10 -5.02
CA VAL A 34 10.18 -2.38 -3.87
C VAL A 34 8.78 -1.87 -4.18
N ASP A 35 7.77 -2.70 -3.94
CA ASP A 35 6.35 -2.44 -4.09
C ASP A 35 5.89 -2.22 -5.56
N TRP A 36 6.56 -1.38 -6.36
CA TRP A 36 6.06 -1.07 -7.69
C TRP A 36 6.11 -2.27 -8.64
N ILE A 37 7.27 -2.94 -8.75
CA ILE A 37 7.49 -4.04 -9.71
C ILE A 37 6.72 -5.31 -9.34
N SER A 38 6.45 -5.51 -8.04
CA SER A 38 5.84 -6.73 -7.49
C SER A 38 4.39 -6.56 -7.01
N GLN A 39 3.89 -5.33 -6.94
CA GLN A 39 2.53 -5.06 -6.45
C GLN A 39 1.77 -4.09 -7.36
N HIS A 40 2.26 -2.84 -7.48
CA HIS A 40 1.52 -1.79 -8.15
C HIS A 40 1.44 -1.94 -9.67
N SER A 41 2.34 -2.70 -10.30
CA SER A 41 2.32 -2.98 -11.74
C SER A 41 1.75 -4.35 -12.07
N VAL A 42 1.83 -5.32 -11.16
CA VAL A 42 1.42 -6.72 -11.42
C VAL A 42 0.01 -7.03 -10.94
N LEU A 43 -0.41 -6.54 -9.77
CA LEU A 43 -1.77 -6.81 -9.29
C LEU A 43 -2.86 -6.17 -10.16
N PRO A 44 -2.73 -4.92 -10.65
CA PRO A 44 -3.66 -4.40 -11.66
C PRO A 44 -3.67 -5.20 -12.97
N ASP A 45 -2.54 -5.79 -13.36
CA ASP A 45 -2.47 -6.67 -14.51
C ASP A 45 -3.25 -7.95 -14.28
N TYR A 46 -3.10 -8.55 -13.11
CA TYR A 46 -3.86 -9.72 -12.68
C TYR A 46 -5.38 -9.46 -12.70
N PHE A 47 -5.85 -8.31 -12.17
CA PHE A 47 -7.28 -7.95 -12.24
C PHE A 47 -7.78 -7.81 -13.69
N ARG A 48 -6.94 -7.26 -14.58
CA ARG A 48 -7.24 -7.12 -16.00
C ARG A 48 -7.30 -8.48 -16.68
N GLN A 49 -6.37 -9.40 -16.38
CA GLN A 49 -6.38 -10.76 -16.92
C GLN A 49 -7.65 -11.52 -16.49
N GLN A 50 -8.01 -11.45 -15.19
CA GLN A 50 -9.26 -12.03 -14.71
C GLN A 50 -10.49 -11.49 -15.47
N PHE A 51 -10.54 -10.18 -15.71
CA PHE A 51 -11.61 -9.59 -16.51
C PHE A 51 -11.65 -10.14 -17.93
N TYR A 52 -10.52 -10.31 -18.59
CA TYR A 52 -10.50 -10.86 -19.96
C TYR A 52 -10.96 -12.31 -20.01
N GLU A 53 -10.69 -13.08 -18.97
CA GLU A 53 -11.07 -14.47 -18.91
C GLU A 53 -12.54 -14.68 -18.55
N THR A 54 -13.04 -13.92 -17.58
CA THR A 54 -14.38 -14.13 -17.02
C THR A 54 -15.43 -13.18 -17.57
N GLY A 55 -15.04 -12.01 -18.10
CA GLY A 55 -15.92 -10.89 -18.39
C GLY A 55 -16.46 -10.17 -17.14
N GLU A 56 -16.07 -10.59 -15.93
CA GLU A 56 -16.56 -10.03 -14.69
C GLU A 56 -15.76 -8.81 -14.25
N LEU A 57 -16.46 -7.70 -13.99
CA LEU A 57 -15.87 -6.48 -13.47
C LEU A 57 -15.61 -6.53 -11.95
N PHE A 58 -16.21 -7.47 -11.25
CA PHE A 58 -16.19 -7.58 -9.79
C PHE A 58 -15.79 -8.99 -9.36
N PRO A 59 -14.52 -9.36 -9.57
CA PRO A 59 -14.01 -10.66 -9.13
C PRO A 59 -14.06 -10.77 -7.60
N GLU A 60 -14.17 -12.00 -7.11
CA GLU A 60 -14.30 -12.31 -5.68
C GLU A 60 -13.09 -13.09 -5.14
N PHE A 61 -12.43 -13.89 -5.99
CA PHE A 61 -11.35 -14.78 -5.61
C PHE A 61 -10.10 -14.60 -6.48
N ALA A 62 -8.95 -14.68 -5.88
CA ALA A 62 -7.64 -14.70 -6.51
C ALA A 62 -7.01 -16.08 -6.33
N ALA A 63 -7.48 -17.06 -7.11
CA ALA A 63 -7.05 -18.44 -7.03
C ALA A 63 -5.55 -18.62 -7.31
N ASN A 64 -5.00 -17.77 -8.16
CA ASN A 64 -3.65 -17.87 -8.71
C ASN A 64 -2.54 -17.44 -7.76
N ILE A 65 -2.82 -16.64 -6.71
CA ILE A 65 -1.81 -15.98 -5.88
C ILE A 65 -1.93 -16.44 -4.42
N GLY A 66 -0.80 -16.77 -3.79
CA GLY A 66 -0.73 -17.07 -2.36
C GLY A 66 -1.53 -18.30 -1.94
N GLY A 67 -1.57 -19.31 -2.81
CA GLY A 67 -2.35 -20.52 -2.59
C GLY A 67 -3.86 -20.38 -2.79
N GLY A 68 -4.34 -19.20 -3.14
CA GLY A 68 -5.74 -18.78 -3.24
C GLY A 68 -6.11 -17.78 -2.13
N GLN A 69 -6.52 -16.59 -2.52
CA GLN A 69 -6.80 -15.49 -1.61
C GLN A 69 -8.13 -14.82 -1.92
N ASN A 70 -8.80 -14.30 -0.90
CA ASN A 70 -9.84 -13.30 -1.12
C ASN A 70 -9.26 -12.11 -1.89
N ILE A 71 -9.85 -11.73 -3.03
CA ILE A 71 -9.29 -10.69 -3.90
C ILE A 71 -9.22 -9.33 -3.21
N TYR A 72 -10.06 -9.09 -2.21
CA TYR A 72 -10.07 -7.84 -1.43
C TYR A 72 -8.84 -7.70 -0.51
N ASN A 73 -8.04 -8.75 -0.31
CA ASN A 73 -6.68 -8.63 0.23
C ASN A 73 -5.79 -7.75 -0.66
N PHE A 74 -6.11 -7.65 -1.93
CA PHE A 74 -5.40 -6.82 -2.91
C PHE A 74 -6.10 -5.50 -3.25
N ALA A 75 -7.20 -5.15 -2.56
CA ALA A 75 -7.99 -3.95 -2.82
C ALA A 75 -7.15 -2.65 -2.80
N TYR A 76 -6.11 -2.61 -1.96
CA TYR A 76 -5.19 -1.48 -1.84
C TYR A 76 -4.43 -1.16 -3.13
N TYR A 77 -4.22 -2.15 -4.00
CA TYR A 77 -3.39 -2.04 -5.20
C TYR A 77 -4.18 -1.66 -6.46
N GLY A 78 -5.33 -1.06 -6.30
CA GLY A 78 -6.09 -0.47 -7.39
C GLY A 78 -7.25 -1.32 -7.91
N LEU A 79 -7.73 -2.29 -7.12
CA LEU A 79 -8.97 -2.98 -7.43
C LEU A 79 -10.09 -1.94 -7.60
N TYR A 80 -10.81 -2.01 -8.72
CA TYR A 80 -11.86 -1.06 -9.13
C TYR A 80 -11.42 0.40 -9.30
N ASN A 81 -10.13 0.67 -9.42
CA ASN A 81 -9.65 2.02 -9.75
C ASN A 81 -10.10 2.37 -11.19
N PRO A 82 -10.96 3.41 -11.36
CA PRO A 82 -11.52 3.70 -12.68
C PRO A 82 -10.49 4.04 -13.74
N ILE A 83 -9.34 4.63 -13.34
CA ILE A 83 -8.25 4.95 -14.28
C ILE A 83 -7.56 3.66 -14.73
N LEU A 84 -7.34 2.71 -13.81
CA LEU A 84 -6.71 1.42 -14.15
C LEU A 84 -7.66 0.53 -14.96
N MET A 85 -8.96 0.57 -14.69
CA MET A 85 -9.97 -0.14 -15.49
C MET A 85 -10.02 0.35 -16.95
N LEU A 86 -9.63 1.59 -17.24
CA LEU A 86 -9.51 2.05 -18.62
C LEU A 86 -8.44 1.26 -19.41
N SER A 87 -7.45 0.68 -18.75
CA SER A 87 -6.47 -0.19 -19.40
C SER A 87 -7.08 -1.47 -20.01
N TYR A 88 -8.27 -1.88 -19.54
CA TYR A 88 -8.99 -3.02 -20.07
C TYR A 88 -9.41 -2.84 -21.55
N LEU A 89 -9.45 -1.60 -22.00
CA LEU A 89 -9.66 -1.23 -23.42
C LEU A 89 -8.36 -1.29 -24.25
N LEU A 90 -7.21 -1.59 -23.64
CA LEU A 90 -5.88 -1.54 -24.24
C LEU A 90 -5.11 -2.86 -24.00
N PRO A 91 -5.60 -4.02 -24.51
CA PRO A 91 -5.01 -5.31 -24.20
C PRO A 91 -3.54 -5.46 -24.62
N SER A 92 -3.12 -4.81 -25.71
CA SER A 92 -1.75 -4.85 -26.22
C SER A 92 -0.74 -3.99 -25.44
N VAL A 93 -1.21 -3.15 -24.50
CA VAL A 93 -0.32 -2.30 -23.70
C VAL A 93 0.05 -3.04 -22.41
N LYS A 94 1.35 -3.23 -22.15
CA LYS A 94 1.81 -3.81 -20.89
C LYS A 94 1.32 -2.95 -19.71
N MET A 95 0.83 -3.58 -18.65
CA MET A 95 0.29 -2.85 -17.49
C MET A 95 1.35 -1.97 -16.82
N SER A 96 2.59 -2.40 -16.78
CA SER A 96 3.71 -1.60 -16.26
C SER A 96 3.90 -0.29 -17.05
N ASP A 97 3.80 -0.32 -18.37
CA ASP A 97 3.90 0.87 -19.22
C ASP A 97 2.68 1.79 -19.02
N TYR A 98 1.49 1.20 -18.93
CA TYR A 98 0.27 1.93 -18.60
C TYR A 98 0.37 2.62 -17.23
N MET A 99 0.89 1.91 -16.24
CA MET A 99 1.12 2.47 -14.89
C MET A 99 2.10 3.64 -14.90
N MET A 100 3.21 3.56 -15.66
CA MET A 100 4.13 4.69 -15.82
C MET A 100 3.43 5.92 -16.41
N ALA A 101 2.56 5.71 -17.39
CA ALA A 101 1.77 6.81 -17.97
C ALA A 101 0.78 7.41 -16.96
N VAL A 102 0.08 6.57 -16.19
CA VAL A 102 -0.84 7.00 -15.12
C VAL A 102 -0.09 7.79 -14.02
N GLN A 103 1.09 7.33 -13.62
CA GLN A 103 1.95 8.01 -12.64
C GLN A 103 2.35 9.40 -13.12
N PHE A 104 2.84 9.50 -14.35
CA PHE A 104 3.20 10.79 -14.95
C PHE A 104 1.99 11.72 -15.04
N LEU A 105 0.85 11.25 -15.55
CA LEU A 105 -0.36 12.04 -15.69
C LEU A 105 -0.95 12.47 -14.34
N SER A 106 -0.87 11.61 -13.33
CA SER A 106 -1.29 11.94 -11.96
C SER A 106 -0.42 13.02 -11.34
N LEU A 107 0.92 12.92 -11.48
CA LEU A 107 1.85 13.93 -11.01
C LEU A 107 1.63 15.26 -11.73
N LEU A 108 1.55 15.23 -13.07
CA LEU A 108 1.32 16.41 -13.89
C LEU A 108 0.00 17.11 -13.54
N SER A 109 -1.10 16.35 -13.46
CA SER A 109 -2.41 16.90 -13.13
C SER A 109 -2.45 17.47 -11.70
N SER A 110 -1.79 16.82 -10.73
CA SER A 110 -1.66 17.34 -9.36
C SER A 110 -0.98 18.70 -9.33
N VAL A 111 0.13 18.86 -10.05
CA VAL A 111 0.89 20.12 -10.16
C VAL A 111 0.07 21.22 -10.82
N LEU A 112 -0.57 20.90 -11.95
CA LEU A 112 -1.38 21.89 -12.68
C LEU A 112 -2.63 22.31 -11.90
N LEU A 113 -3.30 21.37 -11.24
CA LEU A 113 -4.47 21.65 -10.41
C LEU A 113 -4.09 22.45 -9.15
N MET A 114 -2.94 22.16 -8.51
CA MET A 114 -2.43 22.93 -7.37
C MET A 114 -2.21 24.40 -7.75
N TYR A 115 -1.52 24.62 -8.86
CA TYR A 115 -1.30 25.98 -9.40
C TYR A 115 -2.62 26.70 -9.72
N ALA A 116 -3.58 25.99 -10.32
CA ALA A 116 -4.89 26.53 -10.68
C ALA A 116 -5.72 26.89 -9.43
N TRP A 117 -5.74 25.99 -8.44
CA TRP A 117 -6.46 26.19 -7.19
C TRP A 117 -5.93 27.39 -6.40
N LEU A 118 -4.60 27.49 -6.22
CA LEU A 118 -3.99 28.67 -5.60
C LEU A 118 -4.27 29.97 -6.39
N GLY A 119 -4.34 29.86 -7.73
CA GLY A 119 -4.73 31.00 -8.59
C GLY A 119 -6.17 31.45 -8.35
N ARG A 120 -7.10 30.53 -8.16
CA ARG A 120 -8.49 30.83 -7.81
C ARG A 120 -8.60 31.52 -6.46
N ARG A 121 -7.74 31.13 -5.50
CA ARG A 121 -7.67 31.77 -4.18
C ARG A 121 -7.07 33.19 -4.22
N GLY A 122 -6.71 33.70 -5.41
CA GLY A 122 -6.22 35.07 -5.61
C GLY A 122 -4.77 35.28 -5.23
N PHE A 123 -3.99 34.24 -4.98
CA PHE A 123 -2.57 34.40 -4.66
C PHE A 123 -1.79 34.99 -5.82
N PRO A 124 -0.79 35.89 -5.53
CA PRO A 124 0.11 36.40 -6.54
C PRO A 124 0.83 35.31 -7.29
N GLN A 125 1.07 35.53 -8.57
CA GLN A 125 1.65 34.52 -9.46
C GLN A 125 2.97 33.92 -8.99
N ARG A 126 3.83 34.71 -8.33
CA ARG A 126 5.12 34.25 -7.79
C ARG A 126 4.91 33.26 -6.65
N ILE A 127 4.01 33.57 -5.72
CA ILE A 127 3.70 32.71 -4.58
C ILE A 127 3.12 31.37 -5.06
N ARG A 128 2.10 31.40 -5.93
CA ARG A 128 1.51 30.16 -6.42
C ARG A 128 2.48 29.32 -7.22
N ALA A 129 3.36 29.93 -8.04
CA ALA A 129 4.38 29.19 -8.78
C ALA A 129 5.42 28.57 -7.82
N GLY A 130 5.98 29.35 -6.89
CA GLY A 130 6.96 28.84 -5.95
C GLY A 130 6.41 27.74 -5.03
N VAL A 131 5.21 27.93 -4.48
CA VAL A 131 4.56 26.91 -3.64
C VAL A 131 4.21 25.65 -4.43
N THR A 132 3.78 25.78 -5.69
CA THR A 132 3.52 24.63 -6.56
C THR A 132 4.80 23.86 -6.89
N VAL A 133 5.92 24.54 -7.10
CA VAL A 133 7.23 23.90 -7.28
C VAL A 133 7.66 23.18 -5.99
N MET A 134 7.46 23.79 -4.81
CA MET A 134 7.74 23.12 -3.53
C MET A 134 6.81 21.91 -3.31
N PHE A 135 5.55 21.98 -3.72
CA PHE A 135 4.63 20.84 -3.74
C PHE A 135 5.16 19.70 -4.62
N LEU A 136 5.58 19.98 -5.86
CA LEU A 136 6.18 18.99 -6.75
C LEU A 136 7.43 18.36 -6.13
N LEU A 137 8.29 19.16 -5.51
CA LEU A 137 9.58 18.73 -4.94
C LEU A 137 9.45 18.17 -3.51
N SER A 138 8.24 18.08 -2.95
CA SER A 138 8.05 17.48 -1.64
C SER A 138 8.37 15.98 -1.63
N GLY A 139 8.85 15.48 -0.50
CA GLY A 139 9.25 14.08 -0.35
C GLY A 139 8.24 13.06 -0.89
N PRO A 140 6.95 13.10 -0.46
CA PRO A 140 5.97 12.13 -0.94
C PRO A 140 5.67 12.26 -2.43
N MET A 141 5.62 13.48 -2.99
CA MET A 141 5.31 13.66 -4.42
C MET A 141 6.42 13.15 -5.32
N ILE A 142 7.69 13.30 -4.91
CA ILE A 142 8.82 12.73 -5.65
C ILE A 142 8.85 11.21 -5.48
N TYR A 143 8.95 10.73 -4.25
CA TYR A 143 9.23 9.33 -3.98
C TYR A 143 8.07 8.40 -4.38
N HIS A 144 6.84 8.73 -3.97
CA HIS A 144 5.71 7.86 -4.26
C HIS A 144 5.16 7.98 -5.68
N SER A 145 5.60 8.97 -6.45
CA SER A 145 5.24 9.02 -7.86
C SER A 145 5.85 7.87 -8.67
N TYR A 146 6.95 7.26 -8.22
CA TYR A 146 7.57 6.10 -8.89
C TYR A 146 7.64 4.84 -8.02
N SER A 147 7.37 4.95 -6.70
CA SER A 147 7.44 3.81 -5.78
C SER A 147 6.04 3.34 -5.40
N GLN A 148 5.49 3.87 -4.32
CA GLN A 148 4.19 3.47 -3.78
C GLN A 148 3.09 4.37 -4.35
N VAL A 149 2.70 4.13 -5.59
CA VAL A 149 1.84 5.01 -6.41
C VAL A 149 0.53 5.38 -5.73
N MET A 150 -0.07 4.46 -4.98
CA MET A 150 -1.35 4.69 -4.29
C MET A 150 -1.27 5.74 -3.18
N PHE A 151 -0.05 6.17 -2.78
CA PHE A 151 0.14 7.22 -1.78
C PHE A 151 -0.11 8.62 -2.33
N VAL A 152 -0.04 8.83 -3.64
CA VAL A 152 -0.13 10.15 -4.27
C VAL A 152 -1.04 10.24 -5.49
N ASN A 153 -1.43 9.12 -6.10
CA ASN A 153 -2.23 9.13 -7.33
C ASN A 153 -3.65 9.69 -7.15
N TYR A 154 -4.17 9.78 -5.93
CA TYR A 154 -5.45 10.41 -5.58
C TYR A 154 -5.35 11.94 -5.45
N MET A 155 -4.16 12.53 -5.42
CA MET A 155 -3.95 13.99 -5.21
C MET A 155 -4.72 14.87 -6.19
N PRO A 156 -4.84 14.56 -7.49
CA PRO A 156 -5.64 15.37 -8.40
C PRO A 156 -7.09 15.51 -7.95
N PHE A 157 -7.67 14.42 -7.44
CA PHE A 157 -9.04 14.40 -6.97
C PHE A 157 -9.20 15.14 -5.65
N LEU A 158 -8.25 15.02 -4.73
CA LEU A 158 -8.24 15.78 -3.48
C LEU A 158 -8.19 17.30 -3.77
N ILE A 159 -7.30 17.75 -4.66
CA ILE A 159 -7.18 19.18 -5.01
C ILE A 159 -8.45 19.67 -5.72
N THR A 160 -9.07 18.84 -6.57
CA THR A 160 -10.36 19.13 -7.20
C THR A 160 -11.47 19.24 -6.16
N GLY A 161 -11.46 18.41 -5.13
CA GLY A 161 -12.37 18.50 -3.97
C GLY A 161 -12.19 19.80 -3.18
N LEU A 162 -10.95 20.22 -2.94
CA LEU A 162 -10.64 21.52 -2.30
C LEU A 162 -11.19 22.71 -3.13
N TRP A 163 -11.01 22.65 -4.44
CA TRP A 163 -11.60 23.62 -5.36
C TRP A 163 -13.14 23.57 -5.32
N GLY A 164 -13.72 22.38 -5.26
CA GLY A 164 -15.17 22.17 -5.08
C GLY A 164 -15.70 22.81 -3.80
N ALA A 165 -14.98 22.67 -2.69
CA ALA A 165 -15.30 23.28 -1.41
C ALA A 165 -15.28 24.82 -1.46
N ASP A 166 -14.32 25.43 -2.16
CA ASP A 166 -14.33 26.88 -2.42
C ASP A 166 -15.64 27.33 -3.08
N ARG A 167 -16.00 26.66 -4.18
CA ARG A 167 -17.22 27.01 -4.92
C ARG A 167 -18.49 26.75 -4.10
N TYR A 168 -18.46 25.74 -3.26
CA TYR A 168 -19.60 25.35 -2.44
C TYR A 168 -19.98 26.45 -1.43
N PHE A 169 -18.98 27.05 -0.78
CA PHE A 169 -19.18 28.07 0.24
C PHE A 169 -19.20 29.51 -0.27
N GLU A 170 -18.76 29.78 -1.49
CA GLU A 170 -18.87 31.11 -2.13
C GLU A 170 -20.31 31.50 -2.46
N CYS A 171 -21.28 30.61 -2.29
CA CYS A 171 -22.67 30.89 -2.55
C CYS A 171 -23.36 31.39 -1.27
N GLU A 172 -23.96 32.57 -1.31
CA GLU A 172 -24.68 33.25 -0.20
C GLU A 172 -25.61 32.35 0.62
N GLU A 173 -26.30 31.40 0.00
CA GLU A 173 -27.21 30.47 0.67
C GLU A 173 -26.51 29.44 1.56
N ALA A 174 -25.21 29.23 1.45
CA ALA A 174 -24.51 28.27 2.29
C ALA A 174 -24.39 28.76 3.73
N CYS A 175 -24.30 30.07 3.93
CA CYS A 175 -24.15 30.71 5.23
C CYS A 175 -25.47 31.04 5.93
N THR A 176 -26.58 31.13 5.21
CA THR A 176 -27.87 31.58 5.76
C THR A 176 -28.80 30.48 6.21
N GLY A 177 -28.44 29.21 6.08
CA GLY A 177 -29.26 28.10 6.61
C GLY A 177 -30.68 27.95 6.04
N GLY A 178 -31.06 28.74 5.06
CA GLY A 178 -32.40 28.75 4.49
C GLY A 178 -33.49 29.36 5.41
N LEU A 179 -33.12 29.93 6.54
CA LEU A 179 -34.04 30.68 7.44
C LEU A 179 -33.88 32.20 7.20
N VAL A 180 -34.18 32.68 6.00
CA VAL A 180 -34.55 34.08 5.82
C VAL A 180 -36.06 34.16 5.99
N LEU A 181 -36.48 34.41 7.23
CA LEU A 181 -37.76 35.00 7.50
C LEU A 181 -37.81 36.35 6.82
N MET A 182 -38.86 36.51 6.02
CA MET A 182 -39.22 37.67 5.28
C MET A 182 -39.00 39.01 6.01
N HIS A 183 -38.12 39.84 5.46
CA HIS A 183 -38.32 41.27 5.48
C HIS A 183 -37.93 41.83 4.12
N GLY A 184 -38.95 42.34 3.46
CA GLY A 184 -39.00 42.93 2.14
C GLY A 184 -37.76 43.61 1.56
N SER A 185 -37.09 42.91 0.69
CA SER A 185 -36.41 43.49 -0.46
C SER A 185 -36.18 42.39 -1.51
N ARG A 186 -36.61 42.63 -2.71
CA ARG A 186 -36.52 41.74 -3.86
C ARG A 186 -35.07 41.49 -4.19
N ILE A 187 -34.55 40.31 -3.80
CA ILE A 187 -33.25 39.86 -4.25
C ILE A 187 -33.43 38.84 -5.37
N HIS A 188 -33.12 39.22 -6.59
CA HIS A 188 -33.12 38.33 -7.77
C HIS A 188 -32.00 37.28 -7.76
N GLY A 189 -31.19 37.15 -6.68
CA GLY A 189 -30.00 36.28 -6.55
C GLY A 189 -30.22 34.88 -6.02
N GLY A 190 -31.25 34.65 -5.18
CA GLY A 190 -31.35 33.41 -4.39
C GLY A 190 -31.47 32.10 -5.17
N ARG A 191 -32.09 32.11 -6.36
CA ARG A 191 -32.21 30.89 -7.21
C ARG A 191 -30.92 30.51 -7.92
N HIS A 192 -30.06 31.49 -8.24
CA HIS A 192 -28.81 31.25 -8.93
C HIS A 192 -27.75 30.65 -7.99
N ALA A 193 -27.69 31.11 -6.75
CA ALA A 193 -26.79 30.63 -5.71
C ALA A 193 -27.04 29.15 -5.35
N GLY A 194 -28.33 28.75 -5.18
CA GLY A 194 -28.71 27.37 -4.87
C GLY A 194 -28.26 26.36 -5.94
N ASN A 195 -28.29 26.73 -7.22
CA ASN A 195 -27.86 25.89 -8.32
C ASN A 195 -26.35 25.77 -8.40
N VAL A 196 -25.58 26.84 -8.13
CA VAL A 196 -24.11 26.80 -8.08
C VAL A 196 -23.62 25.92 -6.95
N ARG A 197 -24.25 26.00 -5.77
CA ARG A 197 -23.93 25.13 -4.62
C ARG A 197 -24.15 23.66 -4.94
N ARG A 198 -25.30 23.30 -5.50
CA ARG A 198 -25.60 21.91 -5.85
C ARG A 198 -24.63 21.39 -6.93
N ARG A 199 -24.31 22.18 -7.93
CA ARG A 199 -23.28 21.83 -8.94
C ARG A 199 -21.91 21.60 -8.28
N SER A 200 -21.52 22.41 -7.31
CA SER A 200 -20.30 22.22 -6.53
C SER A 200 -20.36 20.98 -5.68
N GLY A 201 -21.52 20.61 -5.10
CA GLY A 201 -21.72 19.35 -4.42
C GLY A 201 -21.51 18.11 -5.32
N ILE A 202 -21.90 18.17 -6.60
CA ILE A 202 -21.60 17.10 -7.58
C ILE A 202 -20.09 16.94 -7.74
N TRP A 203 -19.38 18.06 -7.90
CA TRP A 203 -17.91 18.01 -8.02
C TRP A 203 -17.25 17.43 -6.78
N ILE A 204 -17.70 17.78 -5.59
CA ILE A 204 -17.18 17.21 -4.34
C ILE A 204 -17.48 15.72 -4.28
N ALA A 205 -18.72 15.28 -4.55
CA ALA A 205 -19.08 13.88 -4.52
C ALA A 205 -18.27 13.05 -5.53
N ALA A 206 -18.15 13.53 -6.75
CA ALA A 206 -17.33 12.87 -7.78
C ALA A 206 -15.84 12.82 -7.39
N SER A 207 -15.29 13.92 -6.86
CA SER A 207 -13.89 13.97 -6.40
C SER A 207 -13.63 13.01 -5.26
N VAL A 208 -14.51 12.95 -4.27
CA VAL A 208 -14.39 12.04 -3.13
C VAL A 208 -14.57 10.59 -3.56
N CYS A 209 -15.55 10.28 -4.42
CA CYS A 209 -15.73 8.94 -4.98
C CYS A 209 -14.47 8.47 -5.75
N LEU A 210 -13.95 9.29 -6.67
CA LEU A 210 -12.73 8.98 -7.41
C LEU A 210 -11.52 8.85 -6.48
N MET A 211 -11.43 9.66 -5.42
CA MET A 211 -10.39 9.55 -4.41
C MET A 211 -10.46 8.22 -3.66
N ILE A 212 -11.67 7.77 -3.26
CA ILE A 212 -11.90 6.48 -2.61
C ILE A 212 -11.53 5.33 -3.56
N MET A 213 -12.08 5.35 -4.78
CA MET A 213 -11.84 4.30 -5.77
C MET A 213 -10.38 4.22 -6.24
N THR A 214 -9.63 5.32 -6.13
CA THR A 214 -8.20 5.36 -6.48
C THR A 214 -7.32 4.90 -5.32
N SER A 215 -7.66 5.29 -4.08
CA SER A 215 -6.91 4.92 -2.88
C SER A 215 -7.79 5.05 -1.64
N PHE A 216 -8.53 3.99 -1.32
CA PHE A 216 -9.47 4.01 -0.19
C PHE A 216 -8.79 4.35 1.14
N TYR A 217 -7.58 3.85 1.36
CA TYR A 217 -6.81 4.09 2.58
C TYR A 217 -6.51 5.57 2.81
N PHE A 218 -5.96 6.28 1.82
CA PHE A 218 -5.66 7.70 1.93
C PHE A 218 -6.89 8.61 1.78
N SER A 219 -8.00 8.08 1.28
CA SER A 219 -9.23 8.84 1.12
C SER A 219 -9.81 9.32 2.46
N ILE A 220 -9.61 8.56 3.54
CA ILE A 220 -10.06 8.95 4.90
C ILE A 220 -9.36 10.24 5.32
N GLY A 221 -8.02 10.30 5.19
CA GLY A 221 -7.25 11.51 5.43
C GLY A 221 -7.63 12.66 4.50
N GLY A 222 -7.87 12.35 3.21
CA GLY A 222 -8.35 13.32 2.23
C GLY A 222 -9.71 13.91 2.57
N MET A 223 -10.66 13.10 3.03
CA MET A 223 -11.97 13.58 3.51
C MET A 223 -11.82 14.47 4.74
N LEU A 224 -10.96 14.13 5.68
CA LEU A 224 -10.66 14.97 6.85
C LEU A 224 -10.08 16.33 6.43
N VAL A 225 -9.18 16.34 5.45
CA VAL A 225 -8.62 17.58 4.85
C VAL A 225 -9.73 18.44 4.24
N LEU A 226 -10.65 17.83 3.47
CA LEU A 226 -11.79 18.53 2.87
C LEU A 226 -12.74 19.08 3.93
N VAL A 227 -12.97 18.35 5.02
CA VAL A 227 -13.81 18.81 6.15
C VAL A 227 -13.17 20.00 6.85
N LEU A 228 -11.88 19.92 7.21
CA LEU A 228 -11.14 21.02 7.85
C LEU A 228 -11.11 22.26 6.95
N TYR A 229 -10.84 22.08 5.67
CA TYR A 229 -10.86 23.17 4.71
C TYR A 229 -12.27 23.73 4.50
N GLY A 230 -13.29 22.88 4.48
CA GLY A 230 -14.70 23.29 4.39
C GLY A 230 -15.12 24.16 5.58
N ILE A 231 -14.74 23.76 6.80
CA ILE A 231 -14.97 24.57 8.02
C ILE A 231 -14.29 25.94 7.90
N HIS A 232 -13.02 25.97 7.48
CA HIS A 232 -12.28 27.21 7.23
C HIS A 232 -13.01 28.09 6.21
N ARG A 233 -13.45 27.54 5.09
CA ARG A 233 -14.15 28.31 4.05
C ARG A 233 -15.50 28.84 4.52
N PHE A 234 -16.28 28.01 5.24
CA PHE A 234 -17.54 28.44 5.83
C PHE A 234 -17.35 29.63 6.78
N LEU A 235 -16.39 29.52 7.71
CA LEU A 235 -16.11 30.60 8.67
C LEU A 235 -15.60 31.85 7.94
N ALA A 236 -14.72 31.72 6.96
CA ALA A 236 -14.18 32.84 6.20
C ALA A 236 -15.28 33.64 5.48
N VAL A 237 -16.23 32.94 4.85
CA VAL A 237 -17.36 33.57 4.17
C VAL A 237 -18.30 34.29 5.17
N CYS A 238 -18.57 33.65 6.33
CA CYS A 238 -19.36 34.31 7.39
C CYS A 238 -18.67 35.57 7.92
N GLU A 239 -17.35 35.56 8.09
CA GLU A 239 -16.55 36.71 8.50
C GLU A 239 -16.54 37.83 7.44
N GLU A 240 -16.38 37.47 6.16
CA GLU A 240 -16.44 38.43 5.03
C GLU A 240 -17.81 39.13 4.95
N GLU A 241 -18.90 38.41 5.25
CA GLU A 241 -20.26 38.92 5.23
C GLU A 241 -20.70 39.60 6.55
N GLY A 242 -19.82 39.58 7.58
CA GLY A 242 -20.14 40.10 8.93
C GLY A 242 -21.23 39.33 9.68
N LYS A 243 -21.49 38.06 9.29
CA LYS A 243 -22.54 37.21 9.89
C LYS A 243 -22.04 36.52 11.15
N LYS A 244 -22.82 36.53 12.20
CA LYS A 244 -22.56 35.77 13.44
C LYS A 244 -22.85 34.29 13.19
N VAL A 245 -21.85 33.44 13.48
CA VAL A 245 -21.98 31.98 13.41
C VAL A 245 -22.68 31.50 14.69
N THR A 246 -23.89 30.97 14.57
CA THR A 246 -24.58 30.28 15.66
C THR A 246 -24.40 28.76 15.52
N PRO A 247 -24.49 27.96 16.61
CA PRO A 247 -24.41 26.51 16.54
C PRO A 247 -25.40 25.88 15.53
N GLY A 248 -26.63 26.41 15.44
CA GLY A 248 -27.64 25.92 14.50
C GLY A 248 -27.25 26.17 13.03
N ILE A 249 -26.70 27.34 12.72
CA ILE A 249 -26.23 27.67 11.36
C ILE A 249 -25.03 26.77 10.98
N PHE A 250 -24.10 26.60 11.92
CA PHE A 250 -22.92 25.73 11.71
C PHE A 250 -23.35 24.28 11.48
N LEU A 251 -24.23 23.72 12.32
CA LEU A 251 -24.70 22.33 12.17
C LEU A 251 -25.47 22.14 10.86
N THR A 252 -26.35 23.07 10.50
CA THR A 252 -27.12 23.01 9.24
C THR A 252 -26.20 23.05 8.01
N ALA A 253 -25.18 23.92 8.01
CA ALA A 253 -24.20 24.01 6.95
C ALA A 253 -23.36 22.71 6.88
N GLY A 254 -22.95 22.17 8.03
CA GLY A 254 -22.21 20.91 8.15
C GLY A 254 -23.00 19.71 7.59
N ILE A 255 -24.26 19.54 7.99
CA ILE A 255 -25.11 18.44 7.47
C ILE A 255 -25.26 18.54 5.95
N ARG A 256 -25.50 19.75 5.42
CA ARG A 256 -25.62 19.94 3.98
C ARG A 256 -24.30 19.69 3.23
N PHE A 257 -23.16 20.02 3.83
CA PHE A 257 -21.84 19.77 3.27
C PHE A 257 -21.47 18.28 3.34
N ALA A 258 -22.01 17.52 4.31
CA ALA A 258 -21.80 16.09 4.45
C ALA A 258 -22.51 15.26 3.34
N VAL A 259 -23.61 15.77 2.75
CA VAL A 259 -24.37 15.03 1.73
C VAL A 259 -23.51 14.55 0.56
N PRO A 260 -22.67 15.37 -0.10
CA PRO A 260 -21.75 14.91 -1.16
C PRO A 260 -20.80 13.79 -0.72
N PHE A 261 -20.32 13.81 0.51
CA PHE A 261 -19.44 12.78 1.06
C PHE A 261 -20.20 11.47 1.26
N ILE A 262 -21.38 11.52 1.83
CA ILE A 262 -22.24 10.34 2.03
C ILE A 262 -22.54 9.70 0.67
N LEU A 263 -22.92 10.50 -0.33
CA LEU A 263 -23.17 9.98 -1.68
C LEU A 263 -21.93 9.31 -2.26
N ALA A 264 -20.74 9.90 -2.08
CA ALA A 264 -19.48 9.33 -2.55
C ALA A 264 -19.17 7.99 -1.87
N VAL A 265 -19.33 7.90 -0.54
CA VAL A 265 -19.14 6.67 0.22
C VAL A 265 -20.11 5.58 -0.23
N LEU A 266 -21.41 5.93 -0.39
CA LEU A 266 -22.41 4.98 -0.91
C LEU A 266 -22.05 4.49 -2.30
N MET A 267 -21.65 5.37 -3.24
CA MET A 267 -21.23 4.96 -4.60
C MET A 267 -20.00 4.06 -4.59
N SER A 268 -19.12 4.21 -3.61
CA SER A 268 -17.87 3.44 -3.49
C SER A 268 -18.02 2.18 -2.64
N SER A 269 -19.24 1.83 -2.18
CA SER A 269 -19.48 0.70 -1.26
C SER A 269 -19.16 -0.66 -1.87
N VAL A 270 -19.15 -0.78 -3.20
CA VAL A 270 -18.71 -1.99 -3.91
C VAL A 270 -17.25 -2.35 -3.59
N LEU A 271 -16.40 -1.36 -3.30
CA LEU A 271 -15.04 -1.53 -2.83
C LEU A 271 -14.97 -1.55 -1.29
N LEU A 272 -15.64 -0.60 -0.64
CA LEU A 272 -15.46 -0.35 0.79
C LEU A 272 -16.02 -1.46 1.68
N VAL A 273 -17.21 -2.00 1.36
CA VAL A 273 -17.90 -2.99 2.21
C VAL A 273 -17.15 -4.30 2.24
N PRO A 274 -16.84 -4.95 1.11
CA PRO A 274 -16.09 -6.22 1.15
C PRO A 274 -14.67 -6.01 1.66
N THR A 275 -13.99 -4.91 1.32
CA THR A 275 -12.67 -4.59 1.88
C THR A 275 -12.70 -4.46 3.41
N ALA A 276 -13.70 -3.78 3.96
CA ALA A 276 -13.82 -3.64 5.41
C ALA A 276 -14.04 -4.99 6.10
N LEU A 277 -14.91 -5.84 5.56
CA LEU A 277 -15.17 -7.17 6.10
C LEU A 277 -13.93 -8.07 6.00
N THR A 278 -13.23 -8.06 4.88
CA THR A 278 -11.97 -8.80 4.71
C THR A 278 -10.90 -8.33 5.71
N LEU A 279 -10.80 -7.02 5.96
CA LEU A 279 -9.83 -6.49 6.91
C LEU A 279 -10.18 -6.77 8.38
N THR A 280 -11.45 -7.02 8.72
CA THR A 280 -11.82 -7.42 10.10
C THR A 280 -11.38 -8.86 10.42
N GLY A 281 -11.35 -9.74 9.43
CA GLY A 281 -10.82 -11.11 9.54
C GLY A 281 -9.28 -11.18 9.51
N ARG A 282 -8.60 -10.08 9.26
CA ARG A 282 -7.15 -10.01 9.20
C ARG A 282 -6.54 -10.20 10.60
N GLY A 283 -5.65 -11.17 10.72
CA GLY A 283 -4.73 -11.23 11.86
C GLY A 283 -3.72 -10.09 11.75
N GLY A 284 -3.96 -9.00 12.43
CA GLY A 284 -3.03 -7.87 12.53
C GLY A 284 -2.53 -7.73 13.95
N GLU A 285 -1.23 -7.58 14.12
CA GLU A 285 -0.68 -7.08 15.38
C GLU A 285 -1.19 -5.66 15.59
N SER A 286 -2.14 -5.48 16.52
CA SER A 286 -2.40 -4.16 17.07
C SER A 286 -1.18 -3.80 17.91
N ALA A 287 -0.47 -2.75 17.54
CA ALA A 287 0.51 -2.17 18.44
C ALA A 287 -0.21 -1.92 19.79
N GLY A 288 0.23 -2.56 20.86
CA GLY A 288 -0.35 -2.42 22.20
C GLY A 288 -0.10 -1.04 22.78
N LEU A 289 -0.54 0.02 22.06
CA LEU A 289 -0.36 1.41 22.45
C LEU A 289 -1.30 1.77 23.60
N SER A 290 -0.75 2.36 24.64
CA SER A 290 -1.55 2.88 25.75
C SER A 290 -2.37 4.10 25.30
N ILE A 291 -3.53 4.32 25.93
CA ILE A 291 -4.36 5.51 25.67
C ILE A 291 -3.55 6.82 25.88
N ALA A 292 -2.63 6.82 26.84
CA ALA A 292 -1.79 7.98 27.12
C ALA A 292 -0.85 8.28 25.94
N GLU A 293 -0.22 7.27 25.33
CA GLU A 293 0.64 7.44 24.16
C GLU A 293 -0.13 7.96 22.93
N LEU A 294 -1.40 7.59 22.81
CA LEU A 294 -2.27 8.09 21.73
C LEU A 294 -2.68 9.55 21.92
N LEU A 295 -2.79 10.04 23.15
CA LEU A 295 -3.29 11.38 23.44
C LEU A 295 -2.20 12.43 23.69
N ILE A 296 -0.99 12.02 24.09
CA ILE A 296 0.11 12.96 24.32
C ILE A 296 0.63 13.49 22.99
N PRO A 297 0.56 14.82 22.74
CA PRO A 297 1.07 15.37 21.49
C PRO A 297 2.57 15.12 21.32
N GLY A 298 2.93 14.56 20.16
CA GLY A 298 4.30 14.34 19.75
C GLY A 298 4.63 15.17 18.49
N VAL A 299 5.79 15.81 18.46
CA VAL A 299 6.25 16.55 17.30
C VAL A 299 7.44 15.84 16.68
N SER A 300 7.17 15.05 15.67
CA SER A 300 8.25 14.53 14.82
C SER A 300 8.55 15.54 13.72
N ALA A 301 9.75 16.09 13.69
CA ALA A 301 10.16 16.99 12.62
C ALA A 301 10.20 16.28 11.26
N SER A 302 10.44 14.98 11.25
CA SER A 302 10.36 14.13 10.03
C SER A 302 8.97 14.11 9.42
N ARG A 303 7.92 14.24 10.22
CA ARG A 303 6.54 14.32 9.71
C ARG A 303 6.31 15.52 8.79
N PHE A 304 6.97 16.63 9.05
CA PHE A 304 6.79 17.87 8.31
C PHE A 304 7.85 18.09 7.23
N CYS A 305 9.10 17.71 7.51
CA CYS A 305 10.24 18.13 6.72
C CYS A 305 10.96 16.93 6.12
N TYR A 306 11.22 17.00 4.82
CA TYR A 306 12.01 16.08 4.00
C TYR A 306 11.57 14.61 3.96
N SER A 307 10.67 14.16 4.80
CA SER A 307 10.21 12.75 4.80
C SER A 307 9.46 12.37 3.53
N THR A 308 9.70 11.17 3.04
CA THR A 308 8.90 10.56 1.98
C THR A 308 7.54 10.11 2.48
N HIS A 309 7.46 9.70 3.74
CA HIS A 309 6.27 9.17 4.39
C HIS A 309 5.57 10.19 5.30
N GLY A 310 5.71 11.48 5.04
CA GLY A 310 5.06 12.56 5.76
C GLY A 310 4.64 13.69 4.82
N ILE A 311 4.79 14.93 5.25
CA ILE A 311 4.51 16.11 4.43
C ILE A 311 5.67 16.41 3.47
N GLY A 312 6.90 16.19 3.93
CA GLY A 312 8.09 16.25 3.08
C GLY A 312 8.43 17.62 2.49
N LEU A 313 8.03 18.72 3.14
CA LEU A 313 8.39 20.09 2.77
C LEU A 313 9.66 20.53 3.51
N THR A 314 9.97 21.83 3.50
CA THR A 314 11.05 22.47 4.28
C THR A 314 10.53 22.99 5.61
N THR A 315 11.42 23.49 6.47
CA THR A 315 11.07 24.16 7.74
C THR A 315 10.17 25.38 7.54
N LEU A 316 10.11 25.95 6.33
CA LEU A 316 9.19 27.04 5.98
C LEU A 316 7.72 26.65 6.16
N ALA A 317 7.35 25.41 5.89
CA ALA A 317 5.97 24.93 6.07
C ALA A 317 5.61 24.86 7.57
N LEU A 318 6.51 24.34 8.40
CA LEU A 318 6.35 24.32 9.85
C LEU A 318 6.29 25.73 10.43
N THR A 319 7.18 26.62 9.98
CA THR A 319 7.19 28.04 10.36
C THR A 319 5.87 28.74 10.00
N ALA A 320 5.34 28.49 8.79
CA ALA A 320 4.07 29.04 8.35
C ALA A 320 2.89 28.55 9.22
N LEU A 321 2.90 27.29 9.62
CA LEU A 321 1.87 26.73 10.51
C LEU A 321 1.95 27.36 11.91
N LEU A 322 3.15 27.50 12.47
CA LEU A 322 3.40 28.10 13.79
C LEU A 322 3.20 29.63 13.81
N ALA A 323 3.21 30.29 12.67
CA ALA A 323 2.99 31.73 12.60
C ALA A 323 1.62 32.17 13.15
N ILE A 324 0.57 31.34 13.05
CA ILE A 324 -0.77 31.67 13.52
C ILE A 324 -0.84 31.64 15.06
N PRO A 325 -0.43 30.56 15.76
CA PRO A 325 -0.34 30.58 17.22
C PRO A 325 0.51 31.74 17.76
N CYS A 326 1.70 31.95 17.18
CA CYS A 326 2.58 33.05 17.59
C CYS A 326 1.89 34.42 17.46
N ARG A 327 1.18 34.64 16.37
CA ARG A 327 0.43 35.87 16.10
C ARG A 327 -0.78 36.07 17.00
N THR A 328 -1.29 34.99 17.58
CA THR A 328 -2.40 35.03 18.55
C THR A 328 -1.90 35.43 19.95
N ILE A 329 -0.73 34.92 20.33
CA ILE A 329 -0.11 35.17 21.64
C ILE A 329 0.48 36.60 21.74
N VAL A 330 1.17 37.02 20.69
CA VAL A 330 1.82 38.36 20.66
C VAL A 330 0.80 39.40 20.18
N ARG A 331 0.09 40.02 21.13
CA ARG A 331 -0.76 41.21 20.88
C ARG A 331 0.08 42.44 20.59
N LEU A 332 0.54 42.63 19.35
CA LEU A 332 1.28 43.85 18.97
C LEU A 332 0.36 44.95 18.44
N PRO A 333 0.70 46.24 18.73
CA PRO A 333 -0.10 47.38 18.32
C PRO A 333 -0.19 47.53 16.80
N ARG A 334 -1.33 47.96 16.37
CA ARG A 334 -1.80 48.12 14.99
C ARG A 334 -1.15 49.30 14.30
N LYS A 335 -0.30 49.11 13.31
CA LYS A 335 -0.05 50.15 12.32
C LYS A 335 -1.15 50.08 11.23
N ARG A 336 -2.08 51.04 11.28
CA ARG A 336 -3.06 51.22 10.21
C ARG A 336 -2.34 51.80 9.00
N HIS A 337 -2.12 50.98 7.97
CA HIS A 337 -1.90 51.49 6.63
C HIS A 337 -3.24 51.36 5.85
N VAL A 338 -3.94 52.49 5.79
CA VAL A 338 -5.08 52.64 4.90
C VAL A 338 -4.55 52.87 3.49
N SER A 339 -4.49 51.87 2.67
CA SER A 339 -4.44 52.05 1.20
C SER A 339 -5.88 51.94 0.68
N GLN A 340 -6.43 53.12 0.34
CA GLN A 340 -7.70 53.18 -0.40
C GLN A 340 -7.50 52.48 -1.75
N GLY A 341 -8.21 51.38 -1.99
CA GLY A 341 -8.39 50.87 -3.34
C GLY A 341 -8.32 49.40 -3.61
N ILE A 342 -7.92 48.51 -2.67
CA ILE A 342 -7.94 47.06 -2.89
C ILE A 342 -8.71 46.36 -1.74
N ARG A 343 -9.84 45.82 -2.10
CA ARG A 343 -10.87 45.26 -1.19
C ARG A 343 -10.50 43.92 -0.52
N ASN A 344 -9.21 43.54 -0.42
CA ASN A 344 -8.76 42.25 0.08
C ASN A 344 -7.57 42.33 1.04
N ASP A 345 -7.54 43.25 2.01
CA ASP A 345 -6.56 43.23 3.10
C ASP A 345 -7.02 42.26 4.24
N VAL A 346 -7.21 40.99 3.91
CA VAL A 346 -7.43 39.93 4.91
C VAL A 346 -6.07 39.45 5.41
N PHE A 347 -5.68 39.87 6.61
CA PHE A 347 -4.43 39.45 7.25
C PHE A 347 -4.54 38.02 7.76
N PHE A 348 -3.64 37.12 7.30
CA PHE A 348 -3.59 35.74 7.71
C PHE A 348 -3.37 35.57 9.23
N GLY A 349 -4.18 34.74 9.88
CA GLY A 349 -4.12 34.43 11.31
C GLY A 349 -4.82 35.44 12.23
N ARG A 350 -5.58 36.42 11.67
CA ARG A 350 -6.41 37.31 12.44
C ARG A 350 -7.81 36.77 12.66
N ASN A 351 -8.34 36.16 11.65
CA ASN A 351 -9.71 35.70 11.58
C ASN A 351 -9.87 34.36 12.32
N LEU A 352 -11.06 34.07 12.81
CA LEU A 352 -11.39 32.80 13.45
C LEU A 352 -11.19 31.64 12.47
N SER A 353 -11.53 31.85 11.19
CA SER A 353 -11.36 30.88 10.11
C SER A 353 -9.92 30.39 9.99
N ASP A 354 -8.94 31.30 9.97
CA ASP A 354 -7.51 30.96 9.88
C ASP A 354 -7.02 30.23 11.14
N LYS A 355 -7.48 30.69 12.33
CA LYS A 355 -7.12 30.05 13.60
C LYS A 355 -7.64 28.63 13.67
N VAL A 356 -8.88 28.40 13.29
CA VAL A 356 -9.49 27.06 13.28
C VAL A 356 -8.73 26.13 12.31
N LEU A 357 -8.39 26.62 11.13
CA LEU A 357 -7.59 25.85 10.17
C LEU A 357 -6.22 25.44 10.75
N ALA A 358 -5.49 26.43 11.29
CA ALA A 358 -4.15 26.15 11.81
C ALA A 358 -4.15 25.24 13.04
N TRP A 359 -5.02 25.52 14.01
CA TRP A 359 -5.14 24.66 15.18
C TRP A 359 -5.65 23.28 14.83
N GLY A 360 -6.61 23.17 13.90
CA GLY A 360 -7.05 21.89 13.36
C GLY A 360 -5.92 21.09 12.72
N CYS A 361 -5.10 21.72 11.87
CA CYS A 361 -3.91 21.10 11.31
C CYS A 361 -2.89 20.70 12.38
N ILE A 362 -2.58 21.60 13.34
CA ILE A 362 -1.64 21.31 14.44
C ILE A 362 -2.15 20.10 15.22
N THR A 363 -3.41 20.08 15.65
CA THR A 363 -3.96 19.00 16.44
C THR A 363 -3.88 17.65 15.69
N VAL A 364 -4.35 17.61 14.45
CA VAL A 364 -4.33 16.36 13.67
C VAL A 364 -2.91 15.88 13.39
N LEU A 365 -1.98 16.80 13.12
CA LEU A 365 -0.60 16.46 12.78
C LEU A 365 0.29 16.16 14.00
N THR A 366 -0.11 16.54 15.21
CA THR A 366 0.72 16.34 16.41
C THR A 366 0.15 15.31 17.39
N VAL A 367 -1.17 15.09 17.43
CA VAL A 367 -1.78 14.14 18.36
C VAL A 367 -1.82 12.76 17.70
N PRO A 368 -1.13 11.73 18.27
CA PRO A 368 -0.96 10.43 17.64
C PRO A 368 -2.25 9.68 17.34
N VAL A 369 -3.33 9.92 18.11
CA VAL A 369 -4.64 9.27 17.88
C VAL A 369 -5.16 9.48 16.46
N PHE A 370 -4.91 10.66 15.86
CA PHE A 370 -5.32 10.90 14.47
C PHE A 370 -4.53 10.03 13.48
N ALA A 371 -3.20 9.92 13.69
CA ALA A 371 -2.39 9.03 12.87
C ALA A 371 -2.81 7.57 13.06
N TYR A 372 -3.14 7.15 14.27
CA TYR A 372 -3.65 5.82 14.58
C TYR A 372 -4.97 5.54 13.85
N LEU A 373 -5.97 6.43 14.00
CA LEU A 373 -7.28 6.27 13.34
C LEU A 373 -7.17 6.31 11.80
N LEU A 374 -6.33 7.19 11.26
CA LEU A 374 -6.10 7.30 9.81
C LEU A 374 -5.30 6.11 9.24
N ASN A 375 -4.61 5.34 10.08
CA ASN A 375 -3.99 4.06 9.73
C ASN A 375 -4.90 2.85 10.05
N GLY A 376 -6.21 3.06 10.19
CA GLY A 376 -7.18 1.99 10.42
C GLY A 376 -7.18 1.41 11.83
N GLY A 377 -6.60 2.11 12.82
CA GLY A 377 -6.52 1.62 14.20
C GLY A 377 -5.44 0.57 14.43
N LEU A 378 -4.48 0.42 13.51
CA LEU A 378 -3.44 -0.62 13.58
C LEU A 378 -2.15 -0.10 14.22
N TYR A 379 -1.69 1.08 13.83
CA TYR A 379 -0.42 1.66 14.26
C TYR A 379 -0.37 3.17 14.07
N VAL A 380 0.61 3.85 14.66
CA VAL A 380 0.87 5.28 14.46
C VAL A 380 1.98 5.45 13.43
N ARG A 381 1.63 5.88 12.21
CA ARG A 381 2.59 6.18 11.14
C ARG A 381 2.32 7.49 10.43
N ASP A 382 3.40 8.15 10.05
CA ASP A 382 3.36 9.48 9.43
C ASP A 382 2.77 9.49 8.01
N LYS A 383 2.77 8.34 7.29
CA LYS A 383 2.21 8.23 5.94
C LYS A 383 0.73 8.66 5.84
N ALA A 384 -0.04 8.45 6.91
CA ALA A 384 -1.44 8.88 6.97
C ALA A 384 -1.62 10.41 6.86
N MET A 385 -0.53 11.18 7.03
CA MET A 385 -0.54 12.65 6.95
C MET A 385 -0.28 13.20 5.54
N ILE A 386 0.11 12.37 4.59
CA ILE A 386 0.36 12.78 3.18
C ILE A 386 -0.81 13.57 2.57
N PRO A 387 -2.10 13.23 2.80
CA PRO A 387 -3.22 14.02 2.29
C PRO A 387 -3.25 15.49 2.74
N PHE A 388 -2.56 15.84 3.83
CA PHE A 388 -2.48 17.22 4.33
C PHE A 388 -1.52 18.10 3.52
N LEU A 389 -0.70 17.53 2.64
CA LEU A 389 0.31 18.26 1.86
C LEU A 389 -0.28 19.45 1.07
N PRO A 390 -1.37 19.31 0.27
CA PRO A 390 -1.96 20.47 -0.42
C PRO A 390 -2.45 21.55 0.55
N LEU A 391 -3.02 21.15 1.69
CA LEU A 391 -3.54 22.08 2.68
C LEU A 391 -2.41 22.87 3.37
N LEU A 392 -1.29 22.23 3.68
CA LEU A 392 -0.11 22.91 4.23
C LEU A 392 0.55 23.83 3.20
N CYS A 393 0.57 23.45 1.93
CA CYS A 393 0.98 24.35 0.85
C CYS A 393 0.07 25.60 0.78
N TYR A 394 -1.25 25.44 0.99
CA TYR A 394 -2.17 26.56 1.09
C TYR A 394 -1.85 27.47 2.28
N VAL A 395 -1.64 26.90 3.47
CA VAL A 395 -1.24 27.64 4.69
C VAL A 395 0.06 28.40 4.45
N MET A 396 1.04 27.77 3.82
CA MET A 396 2.32 28.40 3.45
C MET A 396 2.12 29.55 2.45
N ALA A 397 1.23 29.38 1.45
CA ALA A 397 0.89 30.45 0.52
C ALA A 397 0.23 31.65 1.23
N CYS A 398 -0.67 31.40 2.19
CA CYS A 398 -1.28 32.43 3.01
C CYS A 398 -0.23 33.17 3.85
N TYR A 399 0.69 32.44 4.50
CA TYR A 399 1.78 33.01 5.27
C TYR A 399 2.70 33.90 4.42
N LEU A 400 3.17 33.38 3.29
CA LEU A 400 4.02 34.14 2.36
C LEU A 400 3.33 35.37 1.81
N ASN A 401 2.02 35.30 1.56
CA ASN A 401 1.24 36.42 1.08
C ASN A 401 1.08 37.56 2.14
N ASP A 402 1.12 37.20 3.42
CA ASP A 402 1.03 38.14 4.54
C ASP A 402 2.40 38.57 5.12
N LEU A 403 3.47 38.06 4.58
CA LEU A 403 4.82 38.30 5.07
C LEU A 403 5.19 39.82 5.02
N GLY A 404 5.79 40.33 6.08
CA GLY A 404 6.21 41.73 6.16
C GLY A 404 5.11 42.73 6.49
N SER A 405 3.90 42.25 6.82
CA SER A 405 2.77 43.10 7.25
C SER A 405 2.81 43.48 8.73
N ARG A 406 3.70 42.89 9.52
CA ARG A 406 3.78 43.04 10.97
C ARG A 406 5.17 43.47 11.45
N GLY A 407 5.31 43.72 12.76
CA GLY A 407 6.60 44.12 13.36
C GLY A 407 7.59 42.95 13.34
N PRO A 408 8.92 43.24 13.41
CA PRO A 408 9.99 42.25 13.24
C PRO A 408 9.92 41.10 14.26
N VAL A 409 9.54 41.36 15.50
CA VAL A 409 9.44 40.32 16.54
C VAL A 409 8.35 39.30 16.19
N ALA A 410 7.15 39.75 15.77
CA ALA A 410 6.03 38.86 15.37
C ALA A 410 6.32 38.05 14.10
N GLU A 411 7.22 38.53 13.28
CA GLU A 411 7.62 37.88 12.02
C GLU A 411 8.78 36.89 12.26
N LEU A 412 9.68 37.11 13.24
CA LEU A 412 10.82 36.23 13.52
C LEU A 412 10.51 35.13 14.54
N LEU A 413 9.55 35.37 15.45
CA LEU A 413 9.19 34.41 16.50
C LEU A 413 8.82 32.99 15.96
N PRO A 414 8.06 32.81 14.86
CA PRO A 414 7.78 31.50 14.31
C PRO A 414 9.02 30.71 13.88
N TYR A 415 10.05 31.39 13.36
CA TYR A 415 11.32 30.74 12.99
C TYR A 415 12.10 30.27 14.24
N ALA A 416 12.15 31.12 15.27
CA ALA A 416 12.80 30.76 16.54
C ALA A 416 12.08 29.54 17.18
N LEU A 417 10.75 29.54 17.19
CA LEU A 417 9.97 28.42 17.72
C LEU A 417 10.17 27.15 16.89
N THR A 418 10.26 27.26 15.57
CA THR A 418 10.59 26.13 14.69
C THR A 418 11.93 25.51 15.06
N ALA A 419 12.99 26.33 15.26
CA ALA A 419 14.29 25.85 15.66
C ALA A 419 14.27 25.18 17.04
N VAL A 420 13.55 25.76 18.01
CA VAL A 420 13.37 25.15 19.34
C VAL A 420 12.67 23.80 19.25
N LEU A 421 11.58 23.68 18.51
CA LEU A 421 10.87 22.41 18.34
C LEU A 421 11.74 21.35 17.68
N ILE A 422 12.50 21.69 16.63
CA ILE A 422 13.43 20.76 15.98
C ILE A 422 14.47 20.27 16.99
N TYR A 423 15.03 21.16 17.81
CA TYR A 423 16.03 20.79 18.80
C TYR A 423 15.47 19.93 19.94
N VAL A 424 14.31 20.31 20.48
CA VAL A 424 13.66 19.57 21.59
C VAL A 424 13.30 18.14 21.15
N PHE A 425 12.71 18.00 19.97
CA PHE A 425 12.24 16.70 19.46
C PHE A 425 13.25 16.01 18.53
N ARG A 426 14.53 16.40 18.55
CA ARG A 426 15.59 15.91 17.65
C ARG A 426 15.82 14.39 17.68
N ARG A 427 15.42 13.70 18.75
CA ARG A 427 15.59 12.26 18.92
C ARG A 427 14.34 11.45 18.54
N GLN A 428 13.24 12.09 18.20
CA GLN A 428 11.99 11.41 17.86
C GLN A 428 11.92 11.05 16.37
N GLY A 429 11.66 9.79 16.07
CA GLY A 429 11.48 9.26 14.73
C GLY A 429 12.74 9.34 13.85
N GLU A 430 12.58 9.20 12.56
CA GLU A 430 13.67 9.24 11.57
C GLU A 430 14.44 10.57 11.53
N ALA A 431 13.87 11.65 12.08
CA ALA A 431 14.53 12.94 12.20
C ALA A 431 15.84 12.90 12.99
N GLY A 432 16.04 11.88 13.83
CA GLY A 432 17.31 11.66 14.54
C GLY A 432 18.52 11.52 13.60
N LYS A 433 18.29 11.05 12.35
CA LYS A 433 19.37 10.90 11.36
C LYS A 433 19.81 12.23 10.74
N TYR A 434 18.90 13.21 10.59
CA TYR A 434 19.18 14.45 9.86
C TYR A 434 18.73 15.74 10.57
N TRP A 435 18.54 15.70 11.91
CA TRP A 435 18.13 16.88 12.70
C TRP A 435 19.05 18.09 12.54
N LYS A 436 20.38 17.84 12.32
CA LYS A 436 21.35 18.91 12.05
C LYS A 436 21.05 19.68 10.77
N LEU A 437 20.60 18.95 9.73
CA LEU A 437 20.16 19.52 8.47
C LEU A 437 18.88 20.35 8.64
N LEU A 438 17.94 19.87 9.45
CA LEU A 438 16.71 20.62 9.76
C LEU A 438 17.01 21.91 10.50
N LEU A 439 17.96 21.90 11.45
CA LEU A 439 18.43 23.13 12.12
C LEU A 439 19.13 24.07 11.15
N LEU A 440 19.93 23.55 10.21
CA LEU A 440 20.58 24.35 9.18
C LEU A 440 19.54 25.03 8.28
N ASP A 441 18.53 24.28 7.78
CA ASP A 441 17.43 24.85 7.00
C ASP A 441 16.71 25.97 7.79
N GLY A 442 16.29 25.67 9.02
CA GLY A 442 15.63 26.65 9.89
C GLY A 442 16.50 27.89 10.17
N ALA A 443 17.78 27.68 10.42
CA ALA A 443 18.73 28.79 10.66
C ALA A 443 18.94 29.64 9.40
N VAL A 444 19.13 29.03 8.24
CA VAL A 444 19.29 29.75 6.97
C VAL A 444 18.01 30.54 6.66
N MET A 445 16.83 29.96 6.83
CA MET A 445 15.56 30.66 6.66
C MET A 445 15.44 31.85 7.60
N PHE A 446 15.78 31.65 8.90
CA PHE A 446 15.78 32.72 9.90
C PHE A 446 16.75 33.86 9.53
N VAL A 447 18.00 33.51 9.20
CA VAL A 447 19.05 34.51 8.84
C VAL A 447 18.64 35.24 7.57
N CYS A 448 18.22 34.55 6.52
CA CYS A 448 17.73 35.19 5.29
C CYS A 448 16.62 36.20 5.58
N TYR A 449 15.65 35.81 6.40
CA TYR A 449 14.55 36.70 6.72
C TYR A 449 14.97 37.87 7.62
N ALA A 450 15.81 37.62 8.60
CA ALA A 450 16.38 38.66 9.47
C ALA A 450 17.21 39.69 8.66
N VAL A 451 18.04 39.23 7.72
CA VAL A 451 18.78 40.10 6.80
C VAL A 451 17.85 40.96 5.96
N ILE A 452 16.78 40.34 5.41
CA ILE A 452 15.75 41.06 4.63
C ILE A 452 15.10 42.16 5.49
N LEU A 453 14.75 41.87 6.75
CA LEU A 453 14.16 42.86 7.67
C LEU A 453 15.15 43.96 8.01
N CYS A 454 16.43 43.65 8.22
CA CYS A 454 17.50 44.62 8.46
C CYS A 454 17.71 45.52 7.24
N CYS A 455 17.85 44.94 6.05
CA CYS A 455 17.95 45.69 4.79
C CYS A 455 16.76 46.65 4.59
N ARG A 456 15.56 46.18 4.90
CA ARG A 456 14.34 46.99 4.83
C ARG A 456 14.38 48.18 5.80
N LYS A 457 14.92 47.97 7.03
CA LYS A 457 14.95 48.99 8.06
C LYS A 457 16.07 49.98 7.85
N TRP A 458 17.25 49.52 7.41
CA TRP A 458 18.47 50.31 7.42
C TRP A 458 18.88 50.86 6.06
N LEU A 459 18.72 50.09 4.98
CA LEU A 459 19.16 50.47 3.65
C LEU A 459 18.09 51.23 2.85
N PHE A 460 16.81 50.98 3.16
CA PHE A 460 15.70 51.54 2.36
C PHE A 460 14.58 52.17 3.24
N PRO A 461 14.89 53.01 4.25
CA PRO A 461 13.82 53.58 5.09
C PRO A 461 12.83 54.44 4.28
N ALA A 462 13.33 55.19 3.29
CA ALA A 462 12.48 56.02 2.40
C ALA A 462 11.64 55.19 1.42
N MET A 463 11.99 53.92 1.13
CA MET A 463 11.30 53.05 0.19
C MET A 463 10.27 52.14 0.89
N SER A 464 10.07 52.28 2.21
CA SER A 464 9.15 51.41 2.97
C SER A 464 7.66 51.66 2.69
N HIS A 465 7.30 52.71 2.00
CA HIS A 465 5.91 53.09 1.70
C HIS A 465 5.66 53.13 0.20
N GLY A 466 4.44 52.80 -0.21
CA GLY A 466 4.01 52.82 -1.61
C GLY A 466 4.50 51.67 -2.49
N LEU A 467 4.69 51.91 -3.78
CA LEU A 467 5.12 50.93 -4.79
C LEU A 467 6.45 50.27 -4.48
N SER A 468 7.37 50.98 -3.82
CA SER A 468 8.69 50.46 -3.43
C SER A 468 8.60 49.42 -2.30
N GLY A 469 7.71 49.65 -1.32
CA GLY A 469 7.45 48.69 -0.25
C GLY A 469 6.85 47.38 -0.76
N LEU A 470 6.02 47.47 -1.79
CA LEU A 470 5.45 46.30 -2.45
C LEU A 470 6.53 45.46 -3.17
N LYS A 471 7.47 46.13 -3.85
CA LYS A 471 8.59 45.44 -4.53
C LYS A 471 9.50 44.72 -3.55
N ILE A 472 9.84 45.34 -2.40
CA ILE A 472 10.67 44.73 -1.36
C ILE A 472 9.98 43.47 -0.77
N ARG A 473 8.68 43.58 -0.48
CA ARG A 473 7.89 42.42 -0.01
C ARG A 473 7.88 41.28 -1.01
N GLN A 474 7.67 41.58 -2.30
CA GLN A 474 7.71 40.59 -3.36
C GLN A 474 9.08 39.94 -3.51
N TRP A 475 10.16 40.69 -3.34
CA TRP A 475 11.51 40.17 -3.35
C TRP A 475 11.77 39.23 -2.15
N SER A 476 11.36 39.63 -0.94
CA SER A 476 11.47 38.84 0.27
C SER A 476 10.81 37.43 0.13
N THR A 477 9.57 37.40 -0.36
CA THR A 477 8.86 36.14 -0.56
C THR A 477 9.52 35.27 -1.63
N THR A 478 10.08 35.89 -2.68
CA THR A 478 10.78 35.18 -3.76
C THR A 478 12.08 34.55 -3.24
N VAL A 479 12.85 35.26 -2.42
CA VAL A 479 14.10 34.75 -1.82
C VAL A 479 13.81 33.54 -0.91
N LEU A 480 12.84 33.65 0.01
CA LEU A 480 12.50 32.54 0.90
C LEU A 480 12.02 31.29 0.15
N MET A 481 11.21 31.49 -0.88
CA MET A 481 10.79 30.34 -1.72
C MET A 481 11.97 29.75 -2.50
N ALA A 482 12.85 30.58 -3.04
CA ALA A 482 14.04 30.11 -3.75
C ALA A 482 14.98 29.30 -2.85
N VAL A 483 15.21 29.78 -1.61
CA VAL A 483 15.97 29.05 -0.60
C VAL A 483 15.29 27.72 -0.27
N GLY A 484 13.98 27.70 -0.02
CA GLY A 484 13.24 26.48 0.24
C GLY A 484 13.31 25.48 -0.93
N ILE A 485 13.17 25.94 -2.16
CA ILE A 485 13.32 25.10 -3.36
C ILE A 485 14.75 24.57 -3.47
N ALA A 486 15.78 25.40 -3.22
CA ALA A 486 17.17 24.96 -3.24
C ALA A 486 17.43 23.88 -2.18
N PHE A 487 16.90 24.03 -0.96
CA PHE A 487 16.98 23.00 0.07
C PHE A 487 16.28 21.69 -0.34
N LEU A 488 15.08 21.76 -0.95
CA LEU A 488 14.40 20.56 -1.46
C LEU A 488 15.21 19.87 -2.57
N ILE A 489 15.85 20.62 -3.49
CA ILE A 489 16.66 20.04 -4.55
C ILE A 489 17.93 19.40 -3.99
N VAL A 490 18.67 20.12 -3.13
CA VAL A 490 19.99 19.67 -2.66
C VAL A 490 19.87 18.60 -1.59
N PHE A 491 19.00 18.79 -0.62
CA PHE A 491 18.91 17.92 0.56
C PHE A 491 17.74 16.94 0.49
N GLY A 492 16.66 17.29 -0.19
CA GLY A 492 15.57 16.34 -0.45
C GLY A 492 16.08 15.09 -1.13
N ASN A 493 16.95 15.23 -2.10
CA ASN A 493 17.62 14.09 -2.74
C ASN A 493 18.56 13.32 -1.81
N GLY A 494 19.33 13.97 -0.96
CA GLY A 494 20.27 13.31 -0.05
C GLY A 494 19.61 12.59 1.13
N CYS A 495 18.49 13.12 1.63
CA CYS A 495 17.75 12.50 2.75
C CYS A 495 16.99 11.24 2.36
N HIS A 496 16.82 11.01 1.08
CA HIS A 496 15.93 9.97 0.60
C HIS A 496 16.66 8.74 0.05
N ALA A 497 17.95 8.61 0.15
CA ALA A 497 18.74 7.48 -0.38
C ALA A 497 18.20 6.98 -1.75
N GLN A 498 17.92 7.92 -2.60
CA GLN A 498 17.02 7.79 -3.67
C GLN A 498 17.57 7.06 -4.78
N GLY A 499 17.32 6.38 -5.48
CA GLY A 499 17.87 5.53 -6.49
C GLY A 499 18.23 4.14 -5.98
N ALA A 500 18.36 3.96 -4.66
CA ALA A 500 18.63 2.63 -4.10
C ALA A 500 17.51 1.63 -4.41
N HIS A 501 16.31 2.13 -4.65
CA HIS A 501 15.15 1.30 -4.99
C HIS A 501 14.61 1.55 -6.40
N ALA A 502 15.25 2.37 -7.21
CA ALA A 502 14.82 2.59 -8.59
C ALA A 502 15.12 1.34 -9.44
N VAL A 503 14.26 1.06 -10.40
CA VAL A 503 14.40 -0.06 -11.32
C VAL A 503 15.32 0.34 -12.47
N SER A 504 16.44 -0.36 -12.66
CA SER A 504 17.28 -0.23 -13.84
C SER A 504 16.56 -0.78 -15.08
N ARG A 505 17.04 -0.44 -16.27
CA ARG A 505 16.46 -0.98 -17.51
C ARG A 505 16.71 -2.47 -17.63
N GLU A 506 17.90 -2.90 -17.27
CA GLU A 506 18.33 -4.30 -17.29
C GLU A 506 17.44 -5.13 -16.36
N PHE A 507 17.30 -4.70 -15.10
CA PHE A 507 16.41 -5.36 -14.14
C PHE A 507 14.94 -5.40 -14.61
N TYR A 508 14.44 -4.30 -15.20
CA TYR A 508 13.07 -4.27 -15.71
C TYR A 508 12.87 -5.23 -16.89
N GLN A 509 13.85 -5.32 -17.79
CA GLN A 509 13.80 -6.23 -18.93
C GLN A 509 13.84 -7.69 -18.47
N SER A 510 14.73 -8.03 -17.54
CA SER A 510 14.80 -9.35 -16.94
C SER A 510 13.47 -9.74 -16.26
N ALA A 511 12.95 -8.89 -15.36
CA ALA A 511 11.71 -9.15 -14.62
C ALA A 511 10.45 -9.19 -15.51
N THR A 512 10.48 -8.67 -16.72
CA THR A 512 9.34 -8.62 -17.66
C THR A 512 9.62 -9.34 -18.98
N ASP A 513 10.55 -10.28 -18.96
CA ASP A 513 10.92 -11.05 -20.13
C ASP A 513 9.77 -11.97 -20.58
N ALA A 514 9.29 -11.78 -21.79
CA ALA A 514 8.16 -12.53 -22.33
C ALA A 514 8.45 -14.06 -22.42
N ARG A 515 9.73 -14.44 -22.56
CA ARG A 515 10.17 -15.84 -22.62
C ARG A 515 9.81 -16.63 -21.36
N ILE A 516 9.81 -15.97 -20.19
CA ILE A 516 9.35 -16.57 -18.92
C ILE A 516 7.87 -16.98 -19.06
N GLY A 517 7.06 -16.06 -19.58
CA GLY A 517 5.64 -16.31 -19.83
C GLY A 517 5.38 -17.42 -20.85
N GLU A 518 6.21 -17.55 -21.89
CA GLU A 518 6.15 -18.62 -22.87
C GLU A 518 6.44 -19.99 -22.24
N LEU A 519 7.50 -20.09 -21.42
CA LEU A 519 7.85 -21.33 -20.70
C LEU A 519 6.78 -21.74 -19.67
N ILE A 520 6.26 -20.76 -18.92
CA ILE A 520 5.15 -21.02 -17.98
C ILE A 520 3.90 -21.44 -18.76
N GLY A 521 3.63 -20.81 -19.90
CA GLY A 521 2.52 -21.19 -20.76
C GLY A 521 2.62 -22.63 -21.23
N GLU A 522 3.79 -23.05 -21.76
CA GLU A 522 4.04 -24.44 -22.17
C GLU A 522 3.85 -25.41 -21.00
N ALA A 523 4.41 -25.10 -19.82
CA ALA A 523 4.30 -25.97 -18.64
C ALA A 523 2.84 -26.12 -18.15
N THR A 524 2.07 -25.03 -18.16
CA THR A 524 0.68 -25.05 -17.68
C THR A 524 -0.31 -25.57 -18.71
N GLU A 525 -0.05 -25.39 -20.02
CA GLU A 525 -0.94 -25.87 -21.08
C GLU A 525 -0.98 -27.40 -21.14
N GLU A 526 0.15 -28.06 -20.99
CA GLU A 526 0.27 -29.52 -21.03
C GLU A 526 -0.19 -30.21 -19.74
N GLU A 527 -0.22 -29.47 -18.63
CA GLU A 527 -0.60 -30.00 -17.32
C GLU A 527 -2.12 -30.19 -17.20
N LYS A 528 -2.54 -31.39 -16.81
CA LYS A 528 -3.94 -31.77 -16.58
C LYS A 528 -4.32 -31.82 -15.10
N GLY A 529 -3.35 -32.06 -14.25
CA GLY A 529 -3.52 -32.06 -12.81
C GLY A 529 -3.52 -30.64 -12.25
N PHE A 530 -3.93 -30.49 -11.01
CA PHE A 530 -3.91 -29.20 -10.33
C PHE A 530 -2.60 -29.02 -9.58
N TYR A 531 -1.64 -28.29 -10.17
CA TYR A 531 -0.32 -28.04 -9.64
C TYR A 531 0.05 -26.57 -9.68
N ARG A 532 1.11 -26.18 -8.94
CA ARG A 532 1.66 -24.83 -8.94
C ARG A 532 2.90 -24.74 -9.82
N THR A 533 3.03 -23.59 -10.46
CA THR A 533 4.17 -23.23 -11.32
C THR A 533 4.75 -21.91 -10.83
N GLU A 534 5.94 -21.99 -10.22
CA GLU A 534 6.63 -20.83 -9.67
C GLU A 534 7.68 -20.29 -10.65
N GLN A 535 8.09 -19.05 -10.43
CA GLN A 535 9.19 -18.41 -11.15
C GLN A 535 10.26 -18.00 -10.15
N LEU A 536 11.50 -18.29 -10.43
CA LEU A 536 12.65 -17.86 -9.65
C LEU A 536 13.61 -17.06 -10.51
N GLY A 537 14.31 -16.15 -9.87
CA GLY A 537 15.43 -15.40 -10.41
C GLY A 537 16.41 -15.11 -9.29
N GLY A 538 17.52 -14.43 -9.55
CA GLY A 538 18.48 -14.02 -8.52
C GLY A 538 17.83 -13.27 -7.34
N GLU A 539 18.54 -13.11 -6.21
CA GLU A 539 17.99 -12.55 -4.95
C GLU A 539 17.17 -11.27 -5.13
N GLU A 540 17.62 -10.35 -6.01
CA GLU A 540 16.88 -9.11 -6.28
C GLU A 540 15.65 -9.32 -7.17
N GLU A 541 15.68 -10.31 -8.04
CA GLU A 541 14.64 -10.62 -9.01
C GLU A 541 13.49 -11.41 -8.37
N ASN A 542 13.75 -12.19 -7.35
CA ASN A 542 12.72 -12.89 -6.58
C ASN A 542 11.63 -11.95 -6.07
N ALA A 543 12.00 -10.74 -5.63
CA ALA A 543 11.01 -9.75 -5.22
C ALA A 543 10.14 -9.28 -6.39
N ALA A 544 10.65 -9.25 -7.62
CA ALA A 544 9.89 -8.86 -8.81
C ALA A 544 8.89 -9.92 -9.28
N ASN A 545 9.15 -11.19 -8.92
CA ASN A 545 8.33 -12.33 -9.32
C ASN A 545 7.10 -12.52 -8.42
N LEU A 546 7.13 -11.97 -7.23
CA LEU A 546 6.00 -12.02 -6.30
C LEU A 546 4.74 -11.42 -6.92
N ASN A 547 3.61 -12.10 -6.76
CA ASN A 547 2.29 -11.77 -7.33
C ASN A 547 2.23 -11.75 -8.87
N ARG A 548 3.31 -12.09 -9.58
CA ARG A 548 3.32 -12.05 -11.04
C ARG A 548 2.70 -13.32 -11.61
N ILE A 549 1.60 -13.16 -12.31
CA ILE A 549 0.89 -14.21 -13.04
C ILE A 549 1.03 -13.90 -14.53
N TRP A 550 1.55 -14.87 -15.29
CA TRP A 550 1.79 -14.73 -16.73
C TRP A 550 0.59 -15.20 -17.56
N ASN A 551 -0.11 -16.20 -17.06
CA ASN A 551 -1.38 -16.65 -17.61
C ASN A 551 -2.29 -17.16 -16.48
N MET A 552 -3.58 -17.34 -16.74
CA MET A 552 -4.54 -17.67 -15.68
C MET A 552 -4.54 -19.16 -15.28
N ASP A 553 -3.81 -20.02 -16.00
CA ASP A 553 -3.56 -21.42 -15.60
C ASP A 553 -2.37 -21.56 -14.64
N GLN A 554 -1.60 -20.45 -14.42
CA GLN A 554 -0.51 -20.42 -13.47
C GLN A 554 -1.03 -20.17 -12.04
N TYR A 555 -0.65 -21.01 -11.10
CA TYR A 555 -0.93 -20.89 -9.67
C TYR A 555 0.38 -20.81 -8.90
N ILE A 556 0.49 -19.89 -7.94
CA ILE A 556 1.68 -19.70 -7.11
C ILE A 556 1.33 -19.76 -5.62
N SER A 557 2.28 -20.20 -4.80
CA SER A 557 2.17 -20.21 -3.34
C SER A 557 2.65 -18.90 -2.72
N SER A 558 3.44 -18.13 -3.44
CA SER A 558 3.97 -16.84 -2.98
C SER A 558 2.93 -15.72 -3.03
N ILE A 559 3.09 -14.75 -2.12
CA ILE A 559 2.25 -13.55 -2.02
C ILE A 559 3.04 -12.39 -1.44
N TYR A 560 2.84 -11.21 -1.98
CA TYR A 560 3.30 -9.97 -1.39
C TYR A 560 2.16 -8.96 -1.31
N SER A 561 1.52 -8.85 -0.15
CA SER A 561 0.41 -7.93 0.09
C SER A 561 0.39 -7.43 1.52
N SER A 562 -0.16 -6.23 1.72
CA SER A 562 -0.42 -5.65 3.04
C SER A 562 -1.58 -6.35 3.79
N SER A 563 -2.34 -7.20 3.11
CA SER A 563 -3.39 -8.04 3.66
C SER A 563 -3.31 -9.42 3.01
N TYR A 564 -3.50 -10.45 3.79
CA TYR A 564 -3.34 -11.84 3.38
C TYR A 564 -4.18 -12.75 4.29
N HIS A 565 -4.34 -14.01 3.88
CA HIS A 565 -5.07 -15.01 4.65
C HIS A 565 -4.31 -15.37 5.93
N LYS A 566 -4.95 -15.18 7.10
CA LYS A 566 -4.30 -15.34 8.41
C LYS A 566 -3.82 -16.78 8.65
N LYS A 567 -4.69 -17.78 8.43
CA LYS A 567 -4.36 -19.19 8.66
C LYS A 567 -3.24 -19.69 7.75
N TYR A 568 -3.18 -19.20 6.51
CA TYR A 568 -2.09 -19.53 5.60
C TYR A 568 -0.73 -19.05 6.12
N ARG A 569 -0.70 -17.84 6.68
CA ARG A 569 0.50 -17.32 7.31
C ARG A 569 0.87 -18.13 8.56
N GLU A 570 -0.09 -18.38 9.47
CA GLU A 570 0.12 -19.16 10.67
C GLU A 570 0.67 -20.56 10.34
N PHE A 571 0.11 -21.21 9.32
CA PHE A 571 0.63 -22.49 8.84
C PHE A 571 2.09 -22.42 8.39
N ARG A 572 2.46 -21.38 7.64
CA ARG A 572 3.84 -21.20 7.19
C ARG A 572 4.80 -20.95 8.36
N GLU A 573 4.39 -20.15 9.33
CA GLU A 573 5.19 -19.80 10.51
C GLU A 573 5.27 -20.97 11.50
N ASP A 574 4.15 -21.58 11.85
CA ASP A 574 4.08 -22.59 12.91
C ASP A 574 4.60 -23.96 12.45
N THR A 575 4.27 -24.37 11.23
CA THR A 575 4.63 -25.69 10.70
C THR A 575 6.04 -25.69 10.10
N PHE A 576 6.33 -24.73 9.21
CA PHE A 576 7.59 -24.72 8.46
C PHE A 576 8.63 -23.80 9.06
N GLN A 577 8.24 -22.86 9.92
CA GLN A 577 9.12 -21.88 10.54
C GLN A 577 9.96 -21.16 9.47
N ILE A 578 9.36 -20.99 8.28
CA ILE A 578 10.01 -20.32 7.16
C ILE A 578 10.29 -18.90 7.60
N GLU A 579 11.55 -18.48 7.46
CA GLU A 579 11.87 -17.08 7.64
C GLU A 579 11.08 -16.26 6.63
N GLU A 580 10.02 -15.67 7.14
CA GLU A 580 9.44 -14.58 6.40
C GLU A 580 10.33 -13.36 6.56
N PRO A 581 10.61 -12.60 5.50
CA PRO A 581 11.25 -11.34 5.71
C PRO A 581 10.44 -10.60 6.76
N PHE A 582 11.13 -9.94 7.64
CA PHE A 582 10.65 -9.14 8.78
C PHE A 582 9.39 -8.28 8.51
N ARG A 583 8.83 -8.37 7.33
CA ARG A 583 7.53 -7.79 6.96
C ARG A 583 6.56 -8.93 6.70
N ASN A 584 5.52 -8.94 7.45
CA ASN A 584 4.39 -9.88 7.35
C ASN A 584 3.73 -9.96 5.98
N PHE A 585 4.24 -9.31 4.97
CA PHE A 585 3.53 -9.12 3.71
C PHE A 585 4.19 -9.85 2.57
N LEU A 586 5.36 -10.41 2.80
CA LEU A 586 6.21 -10.99 1.79
C LEU A 586 6.34 -12.48 2.10
N MET A 587 5.44 -13.28 1.57
CA MET A 587 5.49 -14.74 1.66
C MET A 587 6.05 -15.26 0.35
N GLN A 588 7.37 -15.49 0.32
CA GLN A 588 8.03 -16.05 -0.85
C GLN A 588 7.67 -17.52 -1.03
N SER A 589 7.81 -18.02 -2.25
CA SER A 589 7.87 -19.46 -2.46
C SER A 589 9.01 -20.03 -1.62
N ALA A 590 8.72 -21.04 -0.83
CA ALA A 590 9.72 -21.67 0.02
C ALA A 590 10.59 -22.62 -0.79
N VAL A 591 11.19 -22.12 -1.83
CA VAL A 591 12.00 -22.88 -2.81
C VAL A 591 13.11 -23.67 -2.18
N HIS A 592 13.57 -23.24 -1.03
CA HIS A 592 14.64 -23.92 -0.29
C HIS A 592 14.09 -24.90 0.74
N ASN A 593 12.78 -25.08 0.86
CA ASN A 593 12.18 -26.09 1.74
C ASN A 593 11.51 -27.18 0.88
N PRO A 594 12.15 -28.33 0.68
CA PRO A 594 11.65 -29.36 -0.21
C PRO A 594 10.35 -30.02 0.29
N VAL A 595 10.12 -30.02 1.60
CA VAL A 595 8.86 -30.55 2.18
C VAL A 595 7.70 -29.61 1.86
N TYR A 596 7.89 -28.30 2.05
CA TYR A 596 6.90 -27.29 1.71
C TYR A 596 6.54 -27.34 0.23
N GLN A 597 7.54 -27.39 -0.64
CA GLN A 597 7.33 -27.45 -2.09
C GLN A 597 6.51 -28.66 -2.50
N ARG A 598 6.86 -29.84 -1.98
CA ARG A 598 6.13 -31.09 -2.26
C ARG A 598 4.70 -31.02 -1.75
N PHE A 599 4.52 -30.57 -0.51
CA PHE A 599 3.19 -30.43 0.10
C PHE A 599 2.31 -29.41 -0.65
N MET A 600 2.87 -28.27 -1.00
CA MET A 600 2.13 -27.20 -1.70
C MET A 600 1.93 -27.46 -3.20
N GLY A 601 2.41 -28.57 -3.73
CA GLY A 601 2.20 -28.94 -5.13
C GLY A 601 2.97 -28.07 -6.12
N VAL A 602 4.16 -27.59 -5.77
CA VAL A 602 5.03 -26.80 -6.69
C VAL A 602 5.73 -27.77 -7.62
N LYS A 603 5.10 -28.07 -8.75
CA LYS A 603 5.59 -29.06 -9.72
C LYS A 603 6.61 -28.50 -10.68
N TYR A 604 6.37 -27.28 -11.17
CA TYR A 604 7.24 -26.63 -12.14
C TYR A 604 7.84 -25.35 -11.58
N ILE A 605 9.10 -25.12 -11.92
CA ILE A 605 9.82 -23.89 -11.58
C ILE A 605 10.56 -23.42 -12.82
N VAL A 606 10.31 -22.17 -13.25
CA VAL A 606 11.07 -21.51 -14.30
C VAL A 606 12.18 -20.70 -13.64
N SER A 607 13.44 -21.03 -13.96
CA SER A 607 14.61 -20.39 -13.37
C SER A 607 15.78 -20.32 -14.36
N ASP A 608 16.67 -19.39 -14.17
CA ASP A 608 17.98 -19.27 -14.83
C ASP A 608 19.08 -20.00 -14.05
N GLU A 609 18.79 -20.46 -12.83
CA GLU A 609 19.70 -21.22 -11.97
C GLU A 609 19.16 -22.62 -11.70
N GLU A 610 20.04 -23.55 -11.35
CA GLU A 610 19.66 -24.90 -10.95
C GLU A 610 18.85 -24.88 -9.66
N VAL A 611 17.73 -25.62 -9.63
CA VAL A 611 16.85 -25.69 -8.48
C VAL A 611 17.06 -27.00 -7.72
N PRO A 612 17.55 -26.96 -6.49
CA PRO A 612 17.80 -28.17 -5.71
C PRO A 612 16.53 -29.01 -5.51
N GLY A 613 16.63 -30.32 -5.76
CA GLY A 613 15.51 -31.26 -5.63
C GLY A 613 14.55 -31.31 -6.83
N TYR A 614 14.88 -30.57 -7.90
CA TYR A 614 14.16 -30.59 -9.18
C TYR A 614 15.08 -31.04 -10.31
N GLU A 615 14.52 -31.68 -11.31
CA GLU A 615 15.23 -32.10 -12.53
C GLU A 615 14.92 -31.14 -13.67
N GLU A 616 15.87 -30.90 -14.57
CA GLU A 616 15.60 -30.14 -15.80
C GLU A 616 14.59 -30.92 -16.64
N ALA A 617 13.41 -30.32 -16.90
CA ALA A 617 12.35 -30.97 -17.61
C ALA A 617 12.71 -31.20 -19.08
N SER A 618 12.64 -32.46 -19.53
CA SER A 618 12.90 -32.85 -20.92
C SER A 618 11.70 -32.48 -21.79
N GLY A 619 11.94 -31.85 -22.94
CA GLY A 619 10.90 -31.49 -23.91
C GLY A 619 10.54 -30.03 -23.98
N TYR A 620 10.88 -29.23 -23.00
CA TYR A 620 10.72 -27.77 -23.03
C TYR A 620 11.80 -27.12 -23.88
N LYS A 621 11.43 -26.12 -24.66
CA LYS A 621 12.38 -25.41 -25.51
C LYS A 621 13.43 -24.74 -24.63
N LYS A 622 14.69 -25.13 -24.78
CA LYS A 622 15.80 -24.33 -24.27
C LYS A 622 15.71 -22.95 -24.91
N VAL A 623 15.29 -21.95 -24.13
CA VAL A 623 15.29 -20.57 -24.60
C VAL A 623 16.73 -20.05 -24.53
N SER A 624 17.52 -20.44 -25.56
CA SER A 624 18.87 -19.95 -25.78
C SER A 624 18.79 -18.49 -26.21
N GLY A 625 19.41 -17.58 -25.47
CA GLY A 625 19.50 -16.20 -25.92
C GLY A 625 19.90 -15.14 -24.91
N TYR A 626 20.30 -15.52 -23.73
CA TYR A 626 21.10 -14.66 -22.86
C TYR A 626 22.43 -15.35 -22.55
N GLU A 627 23.35 -15.26 -23.49
CA GLU A 627 24.77 -15.26 -23.11
C GLU A 627 24.99 -13.86 -22.52
N ASP A 628 24.73 -13.74 -21.24
CA ASP A 628 25.29 -12.64 -20.48
C ASP A 628 26.81 -12.82 -20.46
N THR A 629 27.55 -11.74 -20.56
CA THR A 629 29.00 -11.66 -20.53
C THR A 629 29.64 -12.28 -19.27
N GLU A 630 28.83 -12.85 -18.35
CA GLU A 630 29.25 -13.53 -17.11
C GLU A 630 28.95 -15.04 -17.07
N GLY A 631 28.49 -15.66 -18.15
CA GLY A 631 28.38 -17.14 -18.25
C GLY A 631 27.15 -17.71 -17.52
N LYS A 632 26.09 -16.94 -17.28
CA LYS A 632 24.84 -17.45 -16.71
C LYS A 632 24.09 -18.33 -17.71
N THR A 633 23.61 -19.46 -17.21
CA THR A 633 22.81 -20.44 -17.96
C THR A 633 21.48 -19.81 -18.33
N GLY A 634 20.96 -20.05 -19.56
CA GLY A 634 19.67 -19.53 -20.00
C GLY A 634 18.50 -20.09 -19.18
N LEU A 635 17.32 -19.43 -19.26
CA LEU A 635 16.09 -19.87 -18.61
C LEU A 635 15.73 -21.31 -18.93
N ARG A 636 15.33 -22.08 -17.91
CA ARG A 636 14.93 -23.48 -17.99
C ARG A 636 13.69 -23.75 -17.17
N VAL A 637 12.99 -24.83 -17.51
CA VAL A 637 11.90 -25.40 -16.71
C VAL A 637 12.47 -26.55 -15.90
N TYR A 638 12.27 -26.49 -14.59
CA TYR A 638 12.61 -27.55 -13.66
C TYR A 638 11.32 -28.22 -13.19
N GLN A 639 11.31 -29.54 -13.06
CA GLN A 639 10.15 -30.34 -12.71
C GLN A 639 10.45 -31.27 -11.52
N ASN A 640 9.45 -31.45 -10.66
CA ASN A 640 9.47 -32.46 -9.61
C ASN A 640 8.17 -33.26 -9.63
N ASP A 641 8.25 -34.53 -10.02
CA ASP A 641 7.10 -35.44 -10.08
C ASP A 641 6.71 -36.06 -8.73
N ARG A 642 7.45 -35.75 -7.68
CA ARG A 642 7.21 -36.24 -6.30
C ARG A 642 6.42 -35.26 -5.45
N VAL A 643 5.71 -34.33 -6.06
CA VAL A 643 4.87 -33.33 -5.34
C VAL A 643 3.43 -33.81 -5.25
N SER A 644 2.76 -33.48 -4.14
CA SER A 644 1.33 -33.70 -3.99
C SER A 644 0.54 -32.73 -4.89
N PRO A 645 -0.55 -33.18 -5.54
CA PRO A 645 -1.44 -32.25 -6.23
C PRO A 645 -2.03 -31.21 -5.28
N VAL A 646 -2.44 -30.05 -5.79
CA VAL A 646 -3.12 -29.01 -4.99
C VAL A 646 -4.46 -29.51 -4.46
N ALA A 647 -5.12 -30.41 -5.18
CA ALA A 647 -6.34 -31.07 -4.75
C ALA A 647 -6.27 -32.56 -5.07
N TYR A 648 -6.50 -33.40 -4.07
CA TYR A 648 -6.41 -34.87 -4.16
C TYR A 648 -7.32 -35.56 -3.16
N THR A 649 -7.52 -36.86 -3.30
CA THR A 649 -8.25 -37.68 -2.32
C THR A 649 -7.31 -38.59 -1.57
N THR A 650 -7.60 -38.80 -0.28
CA THR A 650 -6.82 -39.70 0.61
C THR A 650 -7.71 -40.36 1.66
N ASP A 651 -7.34 -41.57 2.05
CA ASP A 651 -7.82 -42.27 3.25
C ASP A 651 -6.72 -42.33 4.33
N GLN A 652 -5.51 -41.83 4.04
CA GLN A 652 -4.42 -41.72 4.98
C GLN A 652 -4.59 -40.45 5.83
N VAL A 653 -5.28 -40.57 6.96
CA VAL A 653 -5.61 -39.45 7.82
C VAL A 653 -5.15 -39.64 9.25
N ILE A 654 -4.76 -38.55 9.90
CA ILE A 654 -4.49 -38.48 11.35
C ILE A 654 -5.35 -37.40 11.98
N THR A 655 -5.60 -37.50 13.29
CA THR A 655 -6.30 -36.42 14.00
C THR A 655 -5.44 -35.18 14.09
N GLU A 656 -6.06 -34.00 14.03
CA GLU A 656 -5.37 -32.72 14.25
C GLU A 656 -4.67 -32.69 15.60
N GLU A 657 -5.25 -33.31 16.65
CA GLU A 657 -4.62 -33.43 17.98
C GLU A 657 -3.30 -34.19 17.93
N LEU A 658 -3.28 -35.36 17.26
CA LEU A 658 -2.06 -36.12 17.06
C LEU A 658 -1.02 -35.34 16.24
N TYR A 659 -1.44 -34.70 15.14
CA TYR A 659 -0.56 -33.90 14.31
C TYR A 659 0.09 -32.74 15.09
N ARG A 660 -0.67 -32.02 15.91
CA ARG A 660 -0.17 -30.92 16.74
C ARG A 660 0.78 -31.39 17.86
N GLY A 661 0.74 -32.69 18.20
CA GLY A 661 1.67 -33.30 19.14
C GLY A 661 3.02 -33.65 18.50
N LEU A 662 3.17 -33.58 17.19
CA LEU A 662 4.42 -33.91 16.50
C LEU A 662 5.43 -32.75 16.63
N GLU A 663 6.66 -33.09 17.00
CA GLU A 663 7.76 -32.14 17.05
C GLU A 663 8.47 -32.00 15.68
N PHE A 664 9.17 -30.87 15.47
CA PHE A 664 10.04 -30.66 14.32
C PHE A 664 11.17 -31.72 14.28
N PRO A 665 11.47 -32.34 13.12
CA PRO A 665 10.86 -32.10 11.80
C PRO A 665 9.70 -33.05 11.45
N CYS A 666 9.27 -33.93 12.37
CA CYS A 666 8.24 -34.93 12.12
C CYS A 666 6.89 -34.30 11.73
N ASN A 667 6.56 -33.13 12.27
CA ASN A 667 5.35 -32.40 11.90
C ASN A 667 5.34 -31.98 10.42
N GLN A 668 6.51 -31.68 9.83
CA GLN A 668 6.61 -31.36 8.41
C GLN A 668 6.49 -32.62 7.54
N LEU A 669 7.23 -33.67 7.90
CA LEU A 669 7.25 -34.93 7.15
C LEU A 669 5.91 -35.68 7.18
N ALA A 670 5.16 -35.55 8.28
CA ALA A 670 3.83 -36.14 8.40
C ALA A 670 2.85 -35.66 7.30
N LEU A 671 2.95 -34.40 6.89
CA LEU A 671 2.11 -33.84 5.83
C LEU A 671 2.36 -34.43 4.44
N LEU A 672 3.49 -35.11 4.24
CA LEU A 672 3.77 -35.85 3.02
C LEU A 672 3.23 -37.28 3.04
N ARG A 673 2.69 -37.77 4.15
CA ARG A 673 2.18 -39.12 4.35
C ARG A 673 0.75 -39.18 4.84
N TYR A 674 0.28 -38.13 5.51
CA TYR A 674 -1.06 -38.07 6.13
C TYR A 674 -1.70 -36.70 5.93
N ALA A 675 -3.01 -36.70 5.89
CA ALA A 675 -3.80 -35.49 6.03
C ALA A 675 -4.30 -35.36 7.49
N ALA A 676 -4.07 -34.20 8.11
CA ALA A 676 -4.60 -33.91 9.44
C ALA A 676 -6.05 -33.43 9.35
N VAL A 677 -6.97 -34.10 10.04
CA VAL A 677 -8.41 -33.77 10.05
C VAL A 677 -8.91 -33.63 11.49
N LYS A 678 -9.99 -32.82 11.70
CA LYS A 678 -10.49 -32.55 13.05
C LYS A 678 -11.06 -33.79 13.73
N ASP A 679 -11.97 -34.47 13.05
CA ASP A 679 -12.65 -35.63 13.58
C ASP A 679 -12.57 -36.79 12.61
N ILE A 680 -12.12 -37.93 13.13
CA ILE A 680 -12.16 -39.17 12.38
C ILE A 680 -13.50 -39.85 12.68
N SER A 681 -14.27 -40.18 11.64
CA SER A 681 -15.62 -40.73 11.75
C SER A 681 -15.70 -41.91 12.71
N PRO A 682 -16.80 -42.08 13.51
CA PRO A 682 -16.98 -43.18 14.45
C PRO A 682 -17.00 -44.58 13.81
N ASP A 683 -17.15 -44.68 12.51
CA ASP A 683 -17.23 -45.98 11.78
C ASP A 683 -15.89 -46.74 11.74
N GLY A 684 -14.86 -46.21 12.35
CA GLY A 684 -13.69 -46.97 12.82
C GLY A 684 -12.76 -47.56 11.76
N THR A 685 -12.97 -47.25 10.48
CA THR A 685 -12.22 -47.92 9.39
C THR A 685 -10.89 -47.24 9.03
N ILE A 686 -10.59 -46.07 9.59
CA ILE A 686 -9.46 -45.25 9.14
C ILE A 686 -8.29 -45.09 10.11
N VAL A 687 -8.31 -45.55 11.36
CA VAL A 687 -7.34 -45.10 12.38
C VAL A 687 -6.65 -46.09 13.24
N ASN A 688 -6.72 -47.35 13.08
CA ASN A 688 -6.02 -48.26 14.01
C ASN A 688 -4.47 -48.25 13.85
N ASP A 689 -3.96 -47.76 12.70
CA ASP A 689 -2.52 -47.79 12.42
C ASP A 689 -1.81 -46.43 12.68
N ALA A 690 -2.55 -45.34 12.88
CA ALA A 690 -1.95 -43.98 12.96
C ALA A 690 -1.06 -43.76 14.17
N LYS A 691 -1.32 -44.41 15.33
CA LYS A 691 -0.42 -44.28 16.52
C LYS A 691 0.88 -45.06 16.34
N GLU A 692 0.84 -46.22 15.68
CA GLU A 692 2.03 -47.02 15.39
C GLU A 692 2.82 -46.37 14.24
N ASN A 693 2.14 -45.82 13.22
CA ASN A 693 2.77 -45.17 12.10
C ASN A 693 3.37 -43.79 12.47
N ALA A 694 2.73 -43.00 13.33
CA ALA A 694 3.34 -41.76 13.86
C ALA A 694 4.60 -42.03 14.72
N ALA A 695 4.65 -43.21 15.40
CA ALA A 695 5.86 -43.68 16.05
C ALA A 695 6.91 -44.15 15.04
N ALA A 696 6.49 -44.73 13.90
CA ALA A 696 7.37 -45.15 12.81
C ALA A 696 7.98 -43.94 12.07
N GLU A 697 7.29 -42.80 11.98
CA GLU A 697 7.83 -41.56 11.39
C GLU A 697 8.96 -40.94 12.23
N ASN A 698 8.97 -41.11 13.52
CA ASN A 698 10.13 -40.82 14.36
C ASN A 698 11.37 -41.66 13.93
N THR A 699 11.15 -42.75 13.22
CA THR A 699 12.26 -43.59 12.66
C THR A 699 12.73 -43.16 11.29
N ALA A 700 11.96 -42.35 10.54
CA ALA A 700 12.36 -41.80 9.23
C ALA A 700 13.36 -40.65 9.35
N VAL A 701 13.66 -40.17 10.54
CA VAL A 701 14.58 -39.10 10.84
C VAL A 701 15.69 -39.59 11.73
N LYS A 702 16.95 -39.34 11.36
CA LYS A 702 18.11 -39.67 12.16
C LYS A 702 18.69 -38.39 12.76
N GLU A 703 18.69 -38.29 14.08
CA GLU A 703 19.41 -37.21 14.76
C GLU A 703 20.92 -37.35 14.55
N ILE A 704 21.58 -36.26 14.25
CA ILE A 704 23.03 -36.17 14.09
C ILE A 704 23.61 -35.12 15.02
N GLU A 705 24.82 -35.42 15.50
CA GLU A 705 25.54 -34.47 16.35
C GLU A 705 26.17 -33.37 15.50
N ILE A 706 25.93 -32.11 15.90
CA ILE A 706 26.48 -30.95 15.24
C ILE A 706 27.12 -29.98 16.23
N HIS A 707 28.10 -29.24 15.77
CA HIS A 707 28.82 -28.27 16.56
C HIS A 707 28.65 -26.87 16.03
N LEU A 708 27.77 -26.06 16.65
CA LEU A 708 27.64 -24.64 16.41
C LEU A 708 28.32 -23.84 17.53
N PRO A 709 28.89 -22.67 17.25
CA PRO A 709 29.43 -21.77 18.26
C PRO A 709 28.35 -21.38 19.27
N LYS A 710 28.63 -21.48 20.56
CA LYS A 710 27.67 -21.11 21.63
C LYS A 710 27.47 -19.60 21.74
N GLU A 711 28.45 -18.80 21.35
CA GLU A 711 28.39 -17.33 21.34
C GLU A 711 29.19 -16.82 20.17
N THR A 712 28.67 -15.82 19.50
CA THR A 712 29.32 -15.08 18.42
C THR A 712 29.38 -13.61 18.82
N ASP A 713 30.57 -12.98 18.68
CA ASP A 713 30.78 -11.54 18.83
C ASP A 713 31.72 -11.08 17.71
N SER A 714 31.14 -10.83 16.52
CA SER A 714 31.89 -10.46 15.31
C SER A 714 31.29 -9.22 14.65
N GLU A 715 32.14 -8.40 14.05
CA GLU A 715 31.74 -7.26 13.23
C GLU A 715 31.62 -7.61 11.76
N GLU A 716 32.00 -8.83 11.38
CA GLU A 716 31.94 -9.36 10.01
C GLU A 716 31.23 -10.71 10.00
N LYS A 717 30.78 -11.16 8.83
CA LYS A 717 30.22 -12.49 8.64
C LYS A 717 31.29 -13.55 8.83
N GLU A 718 30.95 -14.62 9.53
CA GLU A 718 31.83 -15.78 9.77
C GLU A 718 31.24 -17.00 9.09
N THR A 719 32.04 -17.69 8.25
CA THR A 719 31.62 -18.93 7.60
C THR A 719 32.18 -20.14 8.36
N ILE A 720 31.31 -21.07 8.69
CA ILE A 720 31.65 -22.36 9.29
C ILE A 720 31.04 -23.49 8.46
N TYR A 721 31.59 -24.70 8.58
CA TYR A 721 31.08 -25.89 7.91
C TYR A 721 30.63 -26.90 8.93
N LEU A 722 29.44 -27.44 8.76
CA LEU A 722 28.92 -28.56 9.55
C LEU A 722 29.20 -29.85 8.79
N ASP A 723 30.03 -30.73 9.38
CA ASP A 723 30.34 -32.02 8.78
C ASP A 723 29.09 -32.92 8.81
N LEU A 724 28.85 -33.58 7.69
CA LEU A 724 27.81 -34.59 7.53
C LEU A 724 28.42 -35.99 7.66
N PRO A 725 27.65 -37.00 8.13
CA PRO A 725 28.09 -38.40 8.11
C PRO A 725 28.54 -38.81 6.70
N ASP A 726 29.47 -39.80 6.63
CA ASP A 726 30.07 -40.25 5.37
C ASP A 726 29.00 -40.65 4.35
N PRO A 727 29.04 -40.10 3.11
CA PRO A 727 28.09 -40.44 2.05
C PRO A 727 28.03 -41.91 1.67
N GLN A 728 29.13 -42.65 1.90
CA GLN A 728 29.26 -44.10 1.57
C GLN A 728 28.72 -45.04 2.66
N ALA A 729 28.34 -44.54 3.82
CA ALA A 729 27.67 -45.32 4.83
C ALA A 729 26.23 -45.66 4.36
N LYS A 730 25.82 -46.93 4.50
CA LYS A 730 24.45 -47.41 4.21
C LYS A 730 23.33 -46.58 4.92
N GLU A 731 23.71 -45.65 5.77
CA GLU A 731 22.89 -44.84 6.60
C GLU A 731 22.58 -43.46 5.99
N ARG A 732 23.07 -43.16 4.76
CA ARG A 732 22.88 -41.84 4.15
C ARG A 732 22.09 -41.91 2.83
N GLU A 733 20.87 -42.40 2.91
CA GLU A 733 19.86 -42.15 1.87
C GLU A 733 19.12 -40.83 2.12
N ALA A 734 19.62 -39.99 3.06
CA ALA A 734 18.97 -38.75 3.45
C ALA A 734 19.02 -37.66 2.34
N GLU A 735 17.89 -37.14 2.02
CA GLU A 735 17.71 -36.06 0.99
C GLU A 735 17.66 -34.67 1.63
N VAL A 736 17.36 -34.56 2.93
CA VAL A 736 17.15 -33.28 3.62
C VAL A 736 17.85 -33.26 4.96
N LEU A 737 18.57 -32.16 5.21
CA LEU A 737 19.04 -31.80 6.54
C LEU A 737 18.04 -30.84 7.19
N PHE A 738 17.46 -31.25 8.31
CA PHE A 738 16.69 -30.41 9.18
C PHE A 738 17.58 -29.85 10.29
N LEU A 739 17.63 -28.54 10.46
CA LEU A 739 18.43 -27.89 11.48
C LEU A 739 17.57 -26.90 12.24
N LYS A 740 17.61 -26.97 13.60
CA LYS A 740 16.89 -26.05 14.48
C LYS A 740 17.76 -25.63 15.64
N PHE A 741 17.74 -24.33 15.99
CA PHE A 741 18.42 -23.81 17.17
C PHE A 741 17.78 -22.50 17.64
N ARG A 742 18.06 -22.14 18.90
CA ARG A 742 17.60 -20.87 19.48
C ARG A 742 18.68 -19.82 19.43
N VAL A 743 18.23 -18.58 19.15
CA VAL A 743 19.09 -17.40 19.10
C VAL A 743 18.68 -16.41 20.17
N LYS A 744 19.65 -16.00 21.00
CA LYS A 744 19.49 -14.92 21.99
C LYS A 744 20.35 -13.73 21.56
N ASN A 745 19.69 -12.67 21.12
CA ASN A 745 20.39 -11.44 20.72
C ASN A 745 20.91 -10.69 21.94
N LEU A 746 22.22 -10.52 22.06
CA LEU A 746 22.88 -9.78 23.14
C LEU A 746 23.11 -8.30 22.80
N ARG A 747 22.88 -7.88 21.53
CA ARG A 747 22.84 -6.49 21.09
C ARG A 747 21.46 -6.20 20.46
N PRO A 748 20.39 -6.00 21.25
CA PRO A 748 19.02 -5.93 20.76
C PRO A 748 18.73 -4.86 19.73
N SER A 749 19.61 -3.83 19.62
CA SER A 749 19.52 -2.77 18.63
C SER A 749 20.05 -3.15 17.24
N LYS A 750 20.62 -4.35 17.07
CA LYS A 750 21.08 -4.89 15.79
C LYS A 750 20.31 -6.15 15.44
N ASP A 751 20.18 -6.41 14.14
CA ASP A 751 19.61 -7.67 13.66
C ASP A 751 20.59 -8.83 13.89
N VAL A 752 20.08 -10.06 13.99
CA VAL A 752 20.85 -11.28 13.92
C VAL A 752 20.35 -12.07 12.71
N ALA A 753 21.24 -12.49 11.85
CA ALA A 753 20.92 -13.32 10.70
C ALA A 753 21.93 -14.48 10.55
N VAL A 754 21.41 -15.67 10.24
CA VAL A 754 22.24 -16.86 9.97
C VAL A 754 21.76 -17.47 8.67
N TRP A 755 22.68 -17.87 7.81
CA TRP A 755 22.43 -18.57 6.54
C TRP A 755 22.92 -20.00 6.63
N VAL A 756 22.15 -20.93 6.09
CA VAL A 756 22.53 -22.34 5.92
C VAL A 756 22.30 -22.71 4.46
N GLU A 757 23.36 -23.03 3.73
CA GLU A 757 23.32 -23.23 2.26
C GLU A 757 22.54 -22.13 1.54
N GLY A 758 22.79 -20.86 1.91
CA GLY A 758 22.12 -19.69 1.34
C GLY A 758 20.73 -19.39 1.92
N ILE A 759 20.09 -20.34 2.62
CA ILE A 759 18.78 -20.13 3.26
C ILE A 759 18.97 -19.28 4.51
N ARG A 760 18.36 -18.11 4.55
CA ARG A 760 18.51 -17.17 5.66
C ARG A 760 17.40 -17.33 6.70
N ASN A 761 17.77 -17.28 7.98
CA ASN A 761 16.87 -16.93 9.08
C ASN A 761 17.33 -15.65 9.78
N LYS A 762 16.39 -14.89 10.31
CA LYS A 762 16.67 -13.56 10.85
C LYS A 762 15.81 -13.23 12.07
N LEU A 763 16.46 -12.70 13.12
CA LEU A 763 15.80 -11.98 14.20
C LEU A 763 16.06 -10.49 14.03
N THR A 764 15.02 -9.71 13.84
CA THR A 764 15.15 -8.25 13.69
C THR A 764 15.48 -7.58 15.01
N SER A 765 16.12 -6.41 14.97
CA SER A 765 16.37 -5.59 16.14
C SER A 765 15.06 -5.17 16.83
N VAL A 766 15.07 -5.02 18.15
CA VAL A 766 13.88 -4.58 18.91
C VAL A 766 13.39 -3.19 18.54
N ASP A 767 14.29 -2.36 18.03
CA ASP A 767 13.96 -1.02 17.53
C ASP A 767 13.43 -1.04 16.08
N HIS A 768 13.45 -2.22 15.44
CA HIS A 768 12.96 -2.35 14.08
C HIS A 768 11.44 -2.20 14.08
N PHE A 769 10.95 -1.44 13.14
CA PHE A 769 9.51 -1.15 13.04
C PHE A 769 8.65 -2.43 12.88
N TYR A 770 9.20 -3.46 12.23
CA TYR A 770 8.62 -4.78 12.08
C TYR A 770 9.44 -5.80 12.87
N TYR A 771 9.44 -5.65 14.20
CA TYR A 771 10.07 -6.66 15.04
C TYR A 771 9.36 -8.00 14.84
N ASN A 772 10.11 -9.02 14.40
CA ASN A 772 9.54 -10.32 14.10
C ASN A 772 9.55 -11.29 15.29
N GLY A 773 10.33 -11.02 16.34
CA GLY A 773 10.43 -11.89 17.52
C GLY A 773 10.96 -13.30 17.22
N ASN A 774 11.50 -13.55 16.02
CA ASN A 774 11.98 -14.86 15.58
C ASN A 774 13.25 -15.26 16.33
N THR A 775 13.08 -15.96 17.45
CA THR A 775 14.18 -16.48 18.31
C THR A 775 14.51 -17.94 18.05
N GLU A 776 13.68 -18.65 17.27
CA GLU A 776 13.92 -20.04 16.87
C GLU A 776 14.19 -20.05 15.35
N PHE A 777 15.40 -20.46 14.97
CA PHE A 777 15.80 -20.61 13.58
C PHE A 777 15.66 -22.07 13.18
N ALA A 778 14.89 -22.35 12.14
CA ALA A 778 14.70 -23.69 11.59
C ALA A 778 14.99 -23.68 10.08
N TYR A 779 15.57 -24.75 9.60
CA TYR A 779 15.96 -24.93 8.21
C TYR A 779 15.60 -26.34 7.77
N ALA A 780 15.20 -26.47 6.52
CA ALA A 780 15.10 -27.72 5.79
C ALA A 780 15.94 -27.58 4.51
N VAL A 781 17.11 -28.14 4.53
CA VAL A 781 18.15 -27.95 3.50
C VAL A 781 18.18 -29.17 2.58
N PRO A 782 17.87 -29.08 1.28
CA PRO A 782 18.07 -30.19 0.37
C PRO A 782 19.55 -30.54 0.25
N LEU A 783 19.85 -31.83 0.37
CA LEU A 783 21.22 -32.35 0.27
C LEU A 783 21.51 -32.81 -1.15
N ARG A 784 22.73 -32.55 -1.62
CA ARG A 784 23.23 -33.07 -2.88
C ARG A 784 23.90 -34.42 -2.67
N ASP A 785 23.88 -35.26 -3.71
CA ASP A 785 24.62 -36.52 -3.68
C ASP A 785 26.11 -36.29 -3.39
N GLY A 786 26.62 -37.04 -2.43
CA GLY A 786 28.04 -36.94 -2.08
C GLY A 786 28.45 -35.70 -1.26
N GLN A 787 27.54 -34.84 -0.86
CA GLN A 787 27.83 -33.65 -0.06
C GLN A 787 28.34 -34.04 1.34
N LYS A 788 29.51 -33.57 1.75
CA LYS A 788 30.21 -33.94 2.98
C LYS A 788 30.05 -32.93 4.11
N SER A 789 29.65 -31.70 3.78
CA SER A 789 29.44 -30.62 4.73
C SER A 789 28.38 -29.65 4.26
N VAL A 790 27.84 -28.88 5.18
CA VAL A 790 26.88 -27.82 4.95
C VAL A 790 27.48 -26.50 5.37
N GLU A 791 27.43 -25.52 4.51
CA GLU A 791 27.88 -24.16 4.80
C GLU A 791 26.92 -23.43 5.73
N VAL A 792 27.45 -22.85 6.80
CA VAL A 792 26.71 -21.97 7.70
C VAL A 792 27.43 -20.64 7.80
N ILE A 793 26.73 -19.56 7.47
CA ILE A 793 27.25 -18.20 7.58
C ILE A 793 26.58 -17.52 8.78
N LEU A 794 27.38 -17.24 9.79
CA LEU A 794 26.98 -16.48 10.96
C LEU A 794 27.06 -14.97 10.63
N GLY A 795 25.98 -14.24 10.76
CA GLY A 795 25.92 -12.81 10.51
C GLY A 795 26.68 -12.00 11.57
N GLU A 796 27.00 -10.75 11.23
CA GLU A 796 27.58 -9.80 12.18
C GLU A 796 26.69 -9.59 13.39
N GLY A 797 27.24 -9.41 14.59
CA GLY A 797 26.53 -9.14 15.80
C GLY A 797 27.07 -9.88 17.01
N ARG A 798 26.39 -9.69 18.14
CA ARG A 798 26.67 -10.44 19.36
C ARG A 798 25.44 -11.19 19.79
N TYR A 799 25.50 -12.50 19.74
CA TYR A 799 24.37 -13.37 20.08
C TYR A 799 24.83 -14.75 20.55
N GLN A 800 23.96 -15.44 21.28
CA GLN A 800 24.16 -16.81 21.72
C GLN A 800 23.29 -17.75 20.91
N ILE A 801 23.82 -18.93 20.61
CA ILE A 801 23.13 -20.05 19.98
C ILE A 801 22.99 -21.16 21.03
N SER A 802 21.80 -21.69 21.20
CA SER A 802 21.49 -22.79 22.13
C SER A 802 20.51 -23.77 21.51
N ASP A 803 20.37 -24.94 22.19
CA ASP A 803 19.39 -25.98 21.84
C ASP A 803 19.47 -26.41 20.36
N ALA A 804 20.68 -26.47 19.81
CA ALA A 804 20.91 -26.87 18.44
C ALA A 804 20.65 -28.38 18.25
N LYS A 805 19.77 -28.69 17.32
CA LYS A 805 19.42 -30.05 16.90
C LYS A 805 19.48 -30.17 15.40
N ALA A 806 19.98 -31.28 14.92
CA ALA A 806 20.04 -31.58 13.49
C ALA A 806 19.55 -33.00 13.20
N TYR A 807 18.80 -33.14 12.13
CA TYR A 807 18.24 -34.42 11.72
C TYR A 807 18.46 -34.60 10.22
N LEU A 808 18.78 -35.84 9.85
CA LEU A 808 18.77 -36.28 8.47
C LEU A 808 17.43 -36.95 8.17
N GLY A 809 16.73 -36.49 7.15
CA GLY A 809 15.40 -36.99 6.75
C GLY A 809 15.41 -37.58 5.35
N ILE A 810 14.57 -38.58 5.13
CA ILE A 810 14.28 -39.21 3.85
C ILE A 810 12.88 -38.73 3.45
N LEU A 811 12.76 -38.20 2.25
CA LEU A 811 11.47 -37.79 1.71
C LEU A 811 10.79 -39.00 1.04
N PRO A 812 9.45 -39.10 1.08
CA PRO A 812 8.73 -40.14 0.37
C PRO A 812 9.14 -40.21 -1.09
N ASP A 813 9.33 -41.41 -1.61
CA ASP A 813 9.54 -41.60 -3.04
C ASP A 813 8.24 -41.42 -3.84
N LYS A 814 8.28 -41.65 -5.16
CA LYS A 814 7.10 -41.48 -6.01
C LYS A 814 6.01 -42.50 -5.67
N GLU A 815 6.38 -43.72 -5.30
CA GLU A 815 5.46 -44.79 -5.00
C GLU A 815 4.76 -44.54 -3.66
N GLU A 816 5.51 -44.18 -2.62
CA GLU A 816 4.99 -43.74 -1.32
C GLU A 816 4.11 -42.48 -1.43
N SER A 817 4.47 -41.53 -2.25
CA SER A 817 3.65 -40.33 -2.50
C SER A 817 2.32 -40.68 -3.17
N ILE A 818 2.30 -41.66 -4.08
CA ILE A 818 1.07 -42.16 -4.70
C ILE A 818 0.18 -42.91 -3.67
N GLU A 819 0.75 -43.49 -2.63
CA GLU A 819 -0.02 -44.09 -1.55
C GLU A 819 -0.77 -43.02 -0.74
N LEU A 820 -0.21 -41.85 -0.54
CA LEU A 820 -0.89 -40.72 0.10
C LEU A 820 -2.10 -40.28 -0.73
N TYR A 821 -1.89 -39.88 -1.99
CA TYR A 821 -2.98 -39.41 -2.84
C TYR A 821 -3.46 -40.52 -3.76
N GLN A 822 -4.65 -41.04 -3.49
CA GLN A 822 -5.28 -42.11 -4.31
C GLN A 822 -5.66 -41.57 -5.68
N SER A 823 -6.08 -40.34 -5.79
CA SER A 823 -6.52 -39.68 -7.02
C SER A 823 -6.31 -38.18 -6.94
N GLU A 824 -5.97 -37.58 -8.07
CA GLU A 824 -5.84 -36.14 -8.22
C GLU A 824 -7.05 -35.52 -8.90
N LEU A 825 -7.38 -34.28 -8.59
CA LEU A 825 -8.37 -33.50 -9.30
C LEU A 825 -7.85 -33.14 -10.70
N ARG A 826 -8.56 -33.60 -11.72
CA ARG A 826 -8.32 -33.21 -13.11
C ARG A 826 -9.10 -31.94 -13.39
N VAL A 827 -8.38 -30.84 -13.48
CA VAL A 827 -8.97 -29.51 -13.63
C VAL A 827 -9.64 -29.39 -15.00
N ASP A 828 -10.88 -28.93 -15.00
CA ASP A 828 -11.55 -28.43 -16.19
C ASP A 828 -11.24 -26.94 -16.36
N LYS A 829 -10.29 -26.62 -17.26
CA LYS A 829 -9.81 -25.25 -17.49
C LYS A 829 -10.90 -24.33 -18.06
N GLU A 830 -11.92 -24.86 -18.74
CA GLU A 830 -13.01 -24.03 -19.25
C GLU A 830 -13.95 -23.56 -18.13
N ARG A 831 -14.15 -24.40 -17.11
CA ARG A 831 -15.00 -24.13 -15.96
C ARG A 831 -14.25 -23.45 -14.82
N THR A 832 -12.93 -23.65 -14.72
CA THR A 832 -12.08 -23.07 -13.67
C THR A 832 -11.76 -21.62 -14.00
N LYS A 833 -12.64 -20.71 -13.58
CA LYS A 833 -12.51 -19.26 -13.85
C LYS A 833 -13.05 -18.43 -12.70
N GLY A 834 -12.39 -17.31 -12.45
CA GLY A 834 -12.84 -16.34 -11.45
C GLY A 834 -12.89 -16.91 -10.04
N ASN A 835 -14.09 -17.14 -9.53
CA ASN A 835 -14.33 -17.66 -8.17
C ASN A 835 -14.65 -19.17 -8.12
N CYS A 836 -14.46 -19.87 -9.23
CA CYS A 836 -14.75 -21.31 -9.36
C CYS A 836 -13.49 -22.09 -9.75
N ILE A 837 -13.22 -23.18 -9.05
CA ILE A 837 -12.28 -24.22 -9.45
C ILE A 837 -13.11 -25.48 -9.66
N ALA A 838 -13.09 -26.03 -10.87
CA ALA A 838 -13.92 -27.21 -11.25
C ALA A 838 -13.06 -28.29 -11.87
N GLY A 839 -13.49 -29.52 -11.71
CA GLY A 839 -12.84 -30.70 -12.32
C GLY A 839 -13.50 -32.00 -11.97
N THR A 840 -12.90 -33.10 -12.41
CA THR A 840 -13.35 -34.44 -12.11
C THR A 840 -12.30 -35.20 -11.29
N ILE A 841 -12.77 -36.08 -10.39
CA ILE A 841 -11.91 -36.91 -9.55
C ILE A 841 -12.47 -38.33 -9.44
N ASP A 842 -11.62 -39.35 -9.59
CA ASP A 842 -12.00 -40.77 -9.48
C ASP A 842 -11.58 -41.28 -8.09
N VAL A 843 -12.51 -41.30 -7.15
CA VAL A 843 -12.29 -41.72 -5.77
C VAL A 843 -12.33 -43.21 -5.64
N LYS A 844 -11.22 -43.82 -5.29
CA LYS A 844 -11.10 -45.28 -5.18
C LYS A 844 -11.63 -45.85 -3.86
N ARG A 845 -11.43 -45.10 -2.79
CA ARG A 845 -11.83 -45.49 -1.42
C ARG A 845 -12.44 -44.28 -0.72
N ARG A 846 -13.40 -44.55 0.17
CA ARG A 846 -13.98 -43.49 1.01
C ARG A 846 -12.88 -42.77 1.80
N GLY A 847 -12.90 -41.46 1.83
CA GLY A 847 -11.90 -40.69 2.48
C GLY A 847 -12.22 -39.18 2.46
N TYR A 848 -11.19 -38.38 2.25
CA TYR A 848 -11.27 -36.93 2.20
C TYR A 848 -10.75 -36.39 0.88
N LEU A 849 -11.44 -35.40 0.36
CA LEU A 849 -10.87 -34.46 -0.60
C LEU A 849 -10.05 -33.45 0.18
N ILE A 850 -8.77 -33.41 -0.09
CA ILE A 850 -7.80 -32.51 0.55
C ILE A 850 -7.36 -31.48 -0.48
N THR A 851 -7.29 -30.23 -0.08
CA THR A 851 -6.68 -29.19 -0.90
C THR A 851 -5.55 -28.47 -0.16
N THR A 852 -4.70 -27.79 -0.89
CA THR A 852 -3.76 -26.80 -0.35
C THR A 852 -4.20 -25.36 -0.65
N ILE A 853 -5.53 -25.14 -0.72
CA ILE A 853 -6.19 -23.84 -0.77
C ILE A 853 -6.50 -23.42 0.68
N PRO A 854 -6.10 -22.24 1.14
CA PRO A 854 -6.36 -21.81 2.51
C PRO A 854 -7.86 -21.81 2.85
N TYR A 855 -8.22 -22.41 3.97
CA TYR A 855 -9.59 -22.54 4.43
C TYR A 855 -10.22 -21.21 4.81
N ASP A 856 -11.38 -20.90 4.25
CA ASP A 856 -12.22 -19.75 4.59
C ASP A 856 -13.68 -20.22 4.64
N GLU A 857 -14.46 -19.75 5.60
CA GLU A 857 -15.89 -20.10 5.78
C GLU A 857 -16.80 -19.66 4.62
N HIS A 858 -16.25 -18.92 3.65
CA HIS A 858 -16.95 -18.44 2.47
C HIS A 858 -16.73 -19.30 1.22
N PHE A 859 -16.09 -20.46 1.36
CA PHE A 859 -16.07 -21.48 0.33
C PHE A 859 -17.36 -22.30 0.36
N GLU A 860 -17.71 -22.86 -0.78
CA GLU A 860 -18.74 -23.88 -0.97
C GLU A 860 -18.17 -24.95 -1.88
N ILE A 861 -18.16 -26.21 -1.42
CA ILE A 861 -17.74 -27.36 -2.22
C ILE A 861 -19.00 -28.08 -2.70
N LEU A 862 -19.12 -28.24 -4.01
CA LEU A 862 -20.17 -29.06 -4.61
C LEU A 862 -19.56 -30.35 -5.15
N ILE A 863 -20.14 -31.49 -4.76
CA ILE A 863 -19.81 -32.80 -5.31
C ILE A 863 -21.06 -33.27 -6.06
N ASP A 864 -20.95 -33.51 -7.36
CA ASP A 864 -22.06 -33.85 -8.26
C ASP A 864 -23.24 -32.86 -8.15
N GLY A 865 -22.93 -31.59 -7.96
CA GLY A 865 -23.88 -30.50 -7.79
C GLY A 865 -24.57 -30.43 -6.43
N GLN A 866 -24.17 -31.25 -5.44
CA GLN A 866 -24.69 -31.22 -4.08
C GLN A 866 -23.63 -30.62 -3.12
N ALA A 867 -24.07 -29.72 -2.24
CA ALA A 867 -23.18 -29.10 -1.25
C ALA A 867 -22.62 -30.15 -0.29
N ALA A 868 -21.31 -30.25 -0.19
CA ALA A 868 -20.58 -31.01 0.81
C ALA A 868 -20.31 -30.14 2.03
N GLU A 869 -20.09 -30.76 3.20
CA GLU A 869 -19.69 -30.05 4.41
C GLU A 869 -18.20 -29.76 4.34
N GLU A 870 -17.85 -28.47 4.29
CA GLU A 870 -16.46 -28.02 4.24
C GLU A 870 -15.80 -28.23 5.60
N GLU A 871 -14.61 -28.79 5.59
CA GLU A 871 -13.78 -28.99 6.78
C GLU A 871 -12.43 -28.29 6.61
N GLU A 872 -11.88 -27.84 7.73
CA GLU A 872 -10.49 -27.40 7.80
C GLU A 872 -9.59 -28.60 7.95
N VAL A 873 -8.69 -28.81 6.98
CA VAL A 873 -7.72 -29.91 6.96
C VAL A 873 -6.29 -29.37 7.03
N ASN A 874 -5.35 -30.21 7.49
CA ASN A 874 -3.95 -29.82 7.61
C ASN A 874 -3.76 -28.47 8.35
N THR A 875 -4.63 -28.20 9.32
CA THR A 875 -4.65 -27.01 10.20
C THR A 875 -4.92 -25.64 9.53
N ALA A 876 -5.00 -25.60 8.21
CA ALA A 876 -5.14 -24.32 7.50
C ALA A 876 -5.84 -24.39 6.14
N PHE A 877 -6.14 -25.59 5.62
CA PHE A 877 -6.58 -25.77 4.25
C PHE A 877 -8.00 -26.29 4.14
N LEU A 878 -8.59 -26.12 2.96
CA LEU A 878 -9.94 -26.55 2.64
C LEU A 878 -9.98 -28.04 2.27
N GLY A 879 -10.95 -28.77 2.80
CA GLY A 879 -11.25 -30.14 2.44
C GLY A 879 -12.69 -30.51 2.73
N CYS A 880 -13.08 -31.72 2.37
CA CYS A 880 -14.37 -32.30 2.72
C CYS A 880 -14.30 -33.82 2.66
N ARG A 881 -15.30 -34.50 3.20
CA ARG A 881 -15.47 -35.97 3.04
C ARG A 881 -15.96 -36.29 1.65
N ILE A 882 -15.50 -37.40 1.08
CA ILE A 882 -15.87 -37.84 -0.24
C ILE A 882 -16.04 -39.35 -0.29
N GLU A 883 -17.07 -39.84 -0.97
CA GLU A 883 -17.40 -41.23 -1.17
C GLU A 883 -16.68 -41.82 -2.41
N PRO A 884 -16.57 -43.17 -2.55
CA PRO A 884 -16.00 -43.77 -3.73
C PRO A 884 -16.84 -43.54 -4.98
N GLY A 885 -16.19 -43.27 -6.10
CA GLY A 885 -16.87 -43.03 -7.42
C GLY A 885 -16.15 -42.00 -8.24
N GLU A 886 -16.60 -41.80 -9.46
CA GLU A 886 -16.20 -40.67 -10.29
C GLU A 886 -17.11 -39.49 -9.95
N HIS A 887 -16.52 -38.39 -9.52
CA HIS A 887 -17.26 -37.22 -9.09
C HIS A 887 -16.87 -35.97 -9.88
N ASP A 888 -17.87 -35.12 -10.13
CA ASP A 888 -17.69 -33.76 -10.58
C ASP A 888 -17.60 -32.85 -9.35
N VAL A 889 -16.49 -32.13 -9.23
CA VAL A 889 -16.18 -31.29 -8.07
C VAL A 889 -16.11 -29.81 -8.50
N GLU A 890 -16.84 -28.95 -7.77
CA GLU A 890 -16.75 -27.50 -7.91
C GLU A 890 -16.42 -26.89 -6.53
N ILE A 891 -15.38 -26.06 -6.50
CA ILE A 891 -14.99 -25.29 -5.33
C ILE A 891 -15.30 -23.82 -5.65
N LEU A 892 -16.31 -23.27 -4.99
CA LEU A 892 -16.80 -21.92 -5.21
C LEU A 892 -16.38 -21.02 -4.05
N TYR A 893 -16.00 -19.78 -4.35
CA TYR A 893 -15.68 -18.77 -3.34
C TYR A 893 -16.62 -17.57 -3.44
N HIS A 894 -17.17 -17.14 -2.30
CA HIS A 894 -18.08 -16.00 -2.18
C HIS A 894 -17.50 -14.97 -1.23
N ALA A 895 -16.83 -13.94 -1.75
CA ALA A 895 -16.22 -12.92 -0.91
C ALA A 895 -17.27 -12.19 -0.03
N PRO A 896 -16.96 -12.01 1.29
CA PRO A 896 -17.91 -11.43 2.23
C PRO A 896 -18.29 -9.99 1.83
N GLY A 897 -19.60 -9.72 1.87
CA GLY A 897 -20.13 -8.36 1.66
C GLY A 897 -20.20 -7.88 0.22
N VAL A 898 -19.78 -8.65 -0.78
CA VAL A 898 -19.79 -8.22 -2.19
C VAL A 898 -21.20 -7.93 -2.67
N ARG A 899 -22.16 -8.81 -2.42
CA ARG A 899 -23.59 -8.59 -2.77
C ARG A 899 -24.13 -7.33 -2.12
N LEU A 900 -23.87 -7.15 -0.83
CA LEU A 900 -24.29 -5.96 -0.08
C LEU A 900 -23.62 -4.69 -0.63
N GLY A 901 -22.32 -4.74 -0.89
CA GLY A 901 -21.55 -3.63 -1.47
C GLY A 901 -22.09 -3.20 -2.83
N LYS A 902 -22.38 -4.17 -3.72
CA LYS A 902 -23.00 -3.93 -5.04
C LYS A 902 -24.37 -3.26 -4.91
N MET A 903 -25.23 -3.72 -3.99
CA MET A 903 -26.55 -3.13 -3.75
C MET A 903 -26.47 -1.70 -3.22
N ILE A 904 -25.61 -1.45 -2.22
CA ILE A 904 -25.44 -0.10 -1.65
C ILE A 904 -24.85 0.85 -2.68
N SER A 905 -23.86 0.39 -3.49
CA SER A 905 -23.30 1.22 -4.57
C SER A 905 -24.33 1.58 -5.63
N LEU A 906 -25.17 0.63 -6.05
CA LEU A 906 -26.25 0.90 -6.99
C LEU A 906 -27.23 1.94 -6.42
N ALA A 907 -27.67 1.76 -5.18
CA ALA A 907 -28.52 2.74 -4.49
C ALA A 907 -27.85 4.12 -4.39
N GLY A 908 -26.55 4.15 -4.07
CA GLY A 908 -25.75 5.37 -4.05
C GLY A 908 -25.69 6.08 -5.40
N CYS A 909 -25.47 5.33 -6.49
CA CYS A 909 -25.48 5.85 -7.85
C CYS A 909 -26.86 6.42 -8.23
N LEU A 910 -27.93 5.71 -7.91
CA LEU A 910 -29.30 6.19 -8.15
C LEU A 910 -29.59 7.48 -7.37
N LEU A 911 -29.21 7.52 -6.09
CA LEU A 911 -29.37 8.73 -5.27
C LEU A 911 -28.54 9.90 -5.82
N PHE A 912 -27.36 9.64 -6.32
CA PHE A 912 -26.50 10.65 -6.97
C PHE A 912 -27.14 11.16 -8.28
N ILE A 913 -27.69 10.28 -9.09
CA ILE A 913 -28.46 10.67 -10.30
C ILE A 913 -29.65 11.54 -9.90
N VAL A 914 -30.42 11.17 -8.89
CA VAL A 914 -31.54 12.00 -8.37
C VAL A 914 -31.04 13.35 -7.87
N TYR A 915 -29.89 13.38 -7.19
CA TYR A 915 -29.25 14.61 -6.75
C TYR A 915 -28.90 15.52 -7.94
N ILE A 916 -28.38 14.95 -9.03
CA ILE A 916 -28.11 15.66 -10.30
C ILE A 916 -29.41 16.14 -10.93
N LEU A 917 -30.40 15.26 -11.12
CA LEU A 917 -31.67 15.57 -11.79
C LEU A 917 -32.44 16.69 -11.09
N LYS A 918 -32.46 16.75 -9.76
CA LYS A 918 -33.03 17.87 -9.00
C LYS A 918 -32.40 19.23 -9.33
N ILE A 919 -31.20 19.24 -9.84
CA ILE A 919 -30.54 20.46 -10.34
C ILE A 919 -31.05 20.82 -11.74
N TYR A 920 -31.18 19.81 -12.62
CA TYR A 920 -31.64 19.99 -13.99
C TYR A 920 -33.15 20.28 -14.07
N GLU A 921 -34.00 19.67 -13.23
CA GLU A 921 -35.41 19.93 -13.19
C GLU A 921 -35.71 21.43 -12.95
N LYS A 922 -35.04 22.03 -11.96
CA LYS A 922 -35.12 23.48 -11.73
C LYS A 922 -34.57 24.31 -12.91
N PHE A 923 -33.59 23.82 -13.63
CA PHE A 923 -33.03 24.48 -14.81
C PHE A 923 -33.98 24.38 -16.01
N LEU A 924 -34.51 23.18 -16.27
CA LEU A 924 -35.50 22.94 -17.33
C LEU A 924 -36.81 23.71 -17.07
N LYS A 925 -37.27 23.75 -15.83
CA LYS A 925 -38.43 24.58 -15.43
C LYS A 925 -38.18 26.06 -15.72
N LYS A 926 -36.96 26.55 -15.45
CA LYS A 926 -36.56 27.94 -15.74
C LYS A 926 -36.53 28.24 -17.24
N ILE A 927 -36.01 27.33 -18.05
CA ILE A 927 -35.98 27.42 -19.51
C ILE A 927 -37.45 27.44 -20.02
N ARG A 928 -38.27 26.52 -19.59
CA ARG A 928 -39.69 26.47 -19.94
C ARG A 928 -40.43 27.75 -19.58
N ASP A 929 -40.23 28.22 -18.33
CA ASP A 929 -40.87 29.46 -17.86
C ASP A 929 -40.35 30.70 -18.61
N SER A 930 -39.04 30.71 -19.00
CA SER A 930 -38.48 31.78 -19.87
C SER A 930 -38.97 31.69 -21.30
N MET A 931 -39.14 30.49 -21.87
CA MET A 931 -39.73 30.32 -23.20
C MET A 931 -41.21 30.69 -23.20
N LEU A 932 -41.95 30.35 -22.16
CA LEU A 932 -43.36 30.77 -22.04
C LEU A 932 -43.49 32.28 -21.86
N LEU A 933 -42.54 32.94 -21.20
CA LEU A 933 -42.51 34.41 -21.08
C LEU A 933 -42.14 35.05 -22.40
N PHE A 934 -41.23 34.47 -23.16
CA PHE A 934 -40.85 34.94 -24.47
C PHE A 934 -41.99 34.80 -25.48
N LEU A 935 -42.65 33.63 -25.47
CA LEU A 935 -43.84 33.39 -26.32
C LEU A 935 -45.06 34.28 -25.97
N LYS A 936 -45.19 34.68 -24.69
CA LYS A 936 -46.24 35.64 -24.28
C LYS A 936 -45.93 37.08 -24.63
N ASN A 937 -44.66 37.39 -24.92
CA ASN A 937 -44.25 38.75 -25.27
C ASN A 937 -43.90 38.93 -26.76
N CYS A 938 -44.17 37.92 -27.60
CA CYS A 938 -44.10 38.09 -29.05
C CYS A 938 -45.38 38.79 -29.51
N PRO A 939 -45.34 39.96 -30.13
CA PRO A 939 -46.54 40.58 -30.73
C PRO A 939 -46.98 39.71 -31.91
N SER A 940 -48.27 39.39 -31.92
CA SER A 940 -49.00 38.72 -33.00
C SER A 940 -48.97 39.53 -34.27
#